data_d8af1883780b95bf76bd4c1f9736913d
#
_entry.id   d8af1883780b95bf76bd4c1f9736913d
#
_cell.length_a   1.000
_cell.length_b   1.000
_cell.length_c   1.000
_cell.angle_alpha   90.00
_cell.angle_beta   90.00
_cell.angle_gamma   90.00
#
_symmetry.space_group_name_H-M   'P 1'
#
loop_
_entity.id
_entity.type
_entity.pdbx_description
1 polymer ?
#
loop_
_entity_poly.entity_id
_entity_poly.type
_entity_poly.pdbx_seq_one_letter_code
_entity_poly.pdbx_strand_id
1 'polypeptide(L)'
;MMENFQAQERYLRLLSERFPNSDAVVTELINLHAILALPKGTEHFVSDLHGASNAFIHMIKNASGVIRRKVDDIYGDTLTEKEKRALCALIYYPDERIRWVTTNTEKLNSDEGLPMPQPTINDWYARRMHQILQVTRGVSVKYSRSKVRKMLPKNFAYIIEELLYESSIENDRSKYFQSIVNAIISTGRAEQLLIAISYLIHSLAIDTWHIVGDIFDRGPGAAKIMEVLSTVRDYDIQWGNHDIAWMAAFAGNWAMIATVLRVSIRYANIETLEEDYGINLLPLANFAMETYGNDPCTVFQTKDFENNPRLTRSAQLMAKMHKAISIIQFKLEGQTILRHPEYLMNDRLFLDKIDYQAGTITLGDSTYPITDTFLPTITRDDPYALSQEEHELMEQLERSFRKSEKIQKHLRMLYQHGSLFLVRNGFLLYHAAIPLNEDGTFMEVDVCGKRVKGKALMQRIDHIIRQAYFGKGQEKANALDYMLYLWCGYGSPLYHKDKMSTFERYFIGVPELEHEQKGAYYTLADRRDICENILREFGLDPESGRIVNGHIPVRTIKGETPMRAEGKRFVIDGGFSKPYQEKTGISGYTLIYNSHGIQLVEHEKFENREQAVLSGSDIHSRVQLEDFTHHRILVRETDRGQELAKQAQELQQLLQAYQMGLIEER
;
A
#
# COMPACT_ATOMS: atom_id res chain seq x y z
N MET A 1 -17.85 -7.94 43.01
CA MET A 1 -19.16 -8.44 42.52
C MET A 1 -20.14 -7.29 42.35
N MET A 2 -20.39 -6.43 43.36
CA MET A 2 -21.29 -5.26 43.28
C MET A 2 -20.83 -4.19 42.26
N GLU A 3 -19.55 -3.83 42.20
CA GLU A 3 -19.01 -2.88 41.22
C GLU A 3 -19.17 -3.38 39.76
N ASN A 4 -19.01 -4.66 39.53
CA ASN A 4 -19.21 -5.25 38.22
C ASN A 4 -20.69 -5.22 37.81
N PHE A 5 -21.59 -5.43 38.76
CA PHE A 5 -23.04 -5.36 38.51
C PHE A 5 -23.48 -3.92 38.20
N GLN A 6 -23.00 -2.93 38.96
CA GLN A 6 -23.31 -1.52 38.70
C GLN A 6 -22.76 -1.00 37.37
N ALA A 7 -21.53 -1.43 36.99
CA ALA A 7 -20.94 -1.10 35.70
C ALA A 7 -21.73 -1.72 34.54
N GLN A 8 -22.20 -2.95 34.70
CA GLN A 8 -23.00 -3.65 33.70
C GLN A 8 -24.40 -3.02 33.56
N GLU A 9 -25.06 -2.65 34.67
CA GLU A 9 -26.33 -1.93 34.64
C GLU A 9 -26.20 -0.58 33.92
N ARG A 10 -25.17 0.20 34.24
CA ARG A 10 -24.90 1.48 33.60
C ARG A 10 -24.67 1.32 32.09
N TYR A 11 -23.94 0.30 31.68
CA TYR A 11 -23.71 0.00 30.28
C TYR A 11 -25.02 -0.38 29.56
N LEU A 12 -25.84 -1.25 30.15
CA LEU A 12 -27.13 -1.62 29.57
C LEU A 12 -28.10 -0.42 29.48
N ARG A 13 -28.06 0.50 30.43
CA ARG A 13 -28.86 1.76 30.37
C ARG A 13 -28.38 2.66 29.21
N LEU A 14 -27.07 2.78 28.96
CA LEU A 14 -26.53 3.47 27.79
C LEU A 14 -26.94 2.79 26.48
N LEU A 15 -26.92 1.47 26.46
CA LEU A 15 -27.33 0.69 25.31
C LEU A 15 -28.83 0.83 25.00
N SER A 16 -29.68 0.98 26.05
CA SER A 16 -31.12 1.19 25.92
C SER A 16 -31.47 2.55 25.28
N GLU A 17 -30.57 3.53 25.31
CA GLU A 17 -30.78 4.80 24.60
C GLU A 17 -30.79 4.60 23.08
N ARG A 18 -30.00 3.64 22.59
CA ARG A 18 -29.91 3.30 21.15
C ARG A 18 -30.98 2.28 20.74
N PHE A 19 -31.35 1.38 21.65
CA PHE A 19 -32.30 0.31 21.41
C PHE A 19 -33.42 0.41 22.48
N PRO A 20 -34.41 1.29 22.29
CA PRO A 20 -35.30 1.75 23.35
C PRO A 20 -36.31 0.70 23.84
N ASN A 21 -36.54 -0.36 23.10
CA ASN A 21 -37.50 -1.42 23.43
C ASN A 21 -37.07 -2.80 22.89
N SER A 22 -37.78 -3.82 23.35
CA SER A 22 -37.52 -5.23 22.96
C SER A 22 -37.56 -5.44 21.43
N ASP A 23 -38.47 -4.79 20.71
CA ASP A 23 -38.59 -4.95 19.26
C ASP A 23 -37.36 -4.40 18.52
N ALA A 24 -36.83 -3.27 18.95
CA ALA A 24 -35.60 -2.69 18.41
C ALA A 24 -34.39 -3.62 18.66
N VAL A 25 -34.28 -4.19 19.86
CA VAL A 25 -33.24 -5.14 20.22
C VAL A 25 -33.34 -6.42 19.39
N VAL A 26 -34.54 -7.02 19.29
CA VAL A 26 -34.76 -8.26 18.54
C VAL A 26 -34.48 -8.05 17.07
N THR A 27 -34.89 -6.92 16.48
CA THR A 27 -34.61 -6.57 15.09
C THR A 27 -33.09 -6.53 14.82
N GLU A 28 -32.33 -5.88 15.71
CA GLU A 28 -30.86 -5.83 15.55
C GLU A 28 -30.20 -7.19 15.80
N LEU A 29 -30.68 -7.97 16.75
CA LEU A 29 -30.21 -9.34 16.97
C LEU A 29 -30.37 -10.21 15.70
N ILE A 30 -31.55 -10.17 15.07
CA ILE A 30 -31.80 -10.86 13.80
C ILE A 30 -30.83 -10.38 12.72
N ASN A 31 -30.62 -9.08 12.61
CA ASN A 31 -29.68 -8.48 11.65
C ASN A 31 -28.24 -8.98 11.90
N LEU A 32 -27.75 -8.94 13.14
CA LEU A 32 -26.40 -9.42 13.50
C LEU A 32 -26.22 -10.91 13.21
N HIS A 33 -27.20 -11.75 13.59
CA HIS A 33 -27.15 -13.17 13.28
C HIS A 33 -27.13 -13.45 11.76
N ALA A 34 -27.89 -12.70 10.98
CA ALA A 34 -27.87 -12.81 9.52
C ALA A 34 -26.50 -12.40 8.96
N ILE A 35 -25.89 -11.33 9.45
CA ILE A 35 -24.55 -10.89 9.03
C ILE A 35 -23.48 -11.93 9.38
N LEU A 36 -23.54 -12.51 10.59
CA LEU A 36 -22.59 -13.54 11.05
C LEU A 36 -22.63 -14.82 10.21
N ALA A 37 -23.75 -15.10 9.56
CA ALA A 37 -23.93 -16.24 8.66
C ALA A 37 -23.49 -15.96 7.20
N LEU A 38 -23.15 -14.72 6.85
CA LEU A 38 -22.65 -14.39 5.51
C LEU A 38 -21.25 -14.94 5.28
N PRO A 39 -20.87 -15.19 4.03
CA PRO A 39 -19.48 -15.50 3.68
C PRO A 39 -18.54 -14.34 4.06
N LYS A 40 -17.31 -14.71 4.49
CA LYS A 40 -16.23 -13.74 4.73
C LYS A 40 -16.01 -12.87 3.48
N GLY A 41 -15.77 -11.58 3.70
CA GLY A 41 -15.37 -10.63 2.68
C GLY A 41 -14.00 -10.96 2.06
N THR A 42 -13.66 -10.29 0.99
CA THR A 42 -12.40 -10.48 0.26
C THR A 42 -11.37 -9.44 0.70
N GLU A 43 -10.21 -9.90 1.16
CA GLU A 43 -9.07 -9.08 1.54
C GLU A 43 -7.94 -9.28 0.53
N HIS A 44 -7.33 -8.18 0.09
CA HIS A 44 -6.19 -8.17 -0.81
C HIS A 44 -4.98 -7.60 -0.12
N PHE A 45 -3.82 -8.26 -0.27
CA PHE A 45 -2.55 -7.85 0.30
C PHE A 45 -1.57 -7.58 -0.85
N VAL A 46 -0.96 -6.40 -0.83
CA VAL A 46 0.07 -5.97 -1.80
C VAL A 46 1.17 -5.26 -1.06
N SER A 47 2.37 -5.28 -1.60
CA SER A 47 3.55 -4.68 -0.98
C SER A 47 4.45 -4.03 -2.04
N ASP A 48 5.35 -3.13 -1.60
CA ASP A 48 6.43 -2.58 -2.41
C ASP A 48 5.95 -1.95 -3.74
N LEU A 49 4.91 -1.13 -3.65
CA LEU A 49 4.30 -0.46 -4.81
C LEU A 49 5.23 0.52 -5.48
N HIS A 50 6.12 1.18 -4.71
CA HIS A 50 7.20 2.04 -5.20
C HIS A 50 6.78 2.95 -6.36
N GLY A 51 5.69 3.68 -6.21
CA GLY A 51 5.20 4.62 -7.20
C GLY A 51 4.71 3.98 -8.51
N ALA A 52 4.51 2.67 -8.59
CA ALA A 52 3.97 1.99 -9.76
C ALA A 52 2.44 2.19 -9.89
N SER A 53 2.00 3.44 -9.98
CA SER A 53 0.59 3.83 -9.93
C SER A 53 -0.28 3.17 -11.00
N ASN A 54 0.23 3.02 -12.23
CA ASN A 54 -0.56 2.45 -13.33
C ASN A 54 -0.91 0.98 -13.06
N ALA A 55 0.06 0.18 -12.58
CA ALA A 55 -0.16 -1.21 -12.23
C ALA A 55 -1.13 -1.33 -11.03
N PHE A 56 -0.93 -0.53 -10.00
CA PHE A 56 -1.79 -0.54 -8.81
C PHE A 56 -3.23 -0.12 -9.13
N ILE A 57 -3.43 0.95 -9.92
CA ILE A 57 -4.76 1.39 -10.36
C ILE A 57 -5.45 0.29 -11.16
N HIS A 58 -4.71 -0.39 -12.03
CA HIS A 58 -5.27 -1.51 -12.80
C HIS A 58 -5.67 -2.67 -11.88
N MET A 59 -4.85 -3.03 -10.90
CA MET A 59 -5.18 -4.05 -9.90
C MET A 59 -6.44 -3.71 -9.09
N ILE A 60 -6.62 -2.45 -8.70
CA ILE A 60 -7.87 -2.03 -8.04
C ILE A 60 -9.05 -2.20 -8.97
N LYS A 61 -8.93 -1.79 -10.24
CA LYS A 61 -10.03 -1.81 -11.21
C LYS A 61 -10.42 -3.21 -11.65
N ASN A 62 -9.47 -4.14 -11.78
CA ASN A 62 -9.74 -5.53 -12.13
C ASN A 62 -9.90 -6.46 -10.91
N ALA A 63 -9.72 -5.89 -9.70
CA ALA A 63 -9.72 -6.64 -8.43
C ALA A 63 -8.74 -7.82 -8.46
N SER A 64 -7.50 -7.60 -8.93
CA SER A 64 -6.46 -8.63 -9.08
C SER A 64 -6.97 -9.89 -9.80
N GLY A 65 -7.79 -9.70 -10.86
CA GLY A 65 -8.37 -10.76 -11.66
C GLY A 65 -9.66 -11.41 -11.09
N VAL A 66 -10.14 -10.99 -9.91
CA VAL A 66 -11.38 -11.52 -9.31
C VAL A 66 -12.59 -11.24 -10.21
N ILE A 67 -12.68 -10.03 -10.78
CA ILE A 67 -13.81 -9.67 -11.65
C ILE A 67 -13.83 -10.54 -12.91
N ARG A 68 -12.67 -10.79 -13.52
CA ARG A 68 -12.57 -11.67 -14.69
C ARG A 68 -13.04 -13.09 -14.36
N ARG A 69 -12.59 -13.67 -13.26
CA ARG A 69 -13.06 -15.00 -12.80
C ARG A 69 -14.57 -15.02 -12.59
N LYS A 70 -15.14 -13.95 -12.03
CA LYS A 70 -16.61 -13.86 -11.88
C LYS A 70 -17.35 -13.78 -13.22
N VAL A 71 -16.79 -13.11 -14.22
CA VAL A 71 -17.33 -13.11 -15.59
C VAL A 71 -17.27 -14.52 -16.19
N ASP A 72 -16.15 -15.23 -15.99
CA ASP A 72 -15.99 -16.61 -16.45
C ASP A 72 -16.94 -17.57 -15.74
N ASP A 73 -17.09 -17.47 -14.40
CA ASP A 73 -18.03 -18.27 -13.60
C ASP A 73 -19.51 -18.09 -14.06
N ILE A 74 -19.90 -16.84 -14.38
CA ILE A 74 -21.28 -16.50 -14.73
C ILE A 74 -21.62 -16.90 -16.16
N TYR A 75 -20.69 -16.67 -17.07
CA TYR A 75 -20.98 -16.80 -18.50
C TYR A 75 -20.44 -18.09 -19.14
N GLY A 76 -19.43 -18.75 -18.52
CA GLY A 76 -18.88 -19.98 -19.07
C GLY A 76 -18.66 -19.90 -20.57
N ASP A 77 -19.26 -20.82 -21.33
CA ASP A 77 -19.21 -20.86 -22.78
C ASP A 77 -20.31 -20.04 -23.50
N THR A 78 -21.20 -19.36 -22.72
CA THR A 78 -22.27 -18.54 -23.30
C THR A 78 -21.76 -17.23 -23.91
N LEU A 79 -20.59 -16.76 -23.51
CA LEU A 79 -19.86 -15.65 -24.12
C LEU A 79 -18.52 -16.14 -24.64
N THR A 80 -18.18 -15.66 -25.84
CA THR A 80 -16.83 -15.87 -26.39
C THR A 80 -15.76 -15.14 -25.54
N GLU A 81 -14.51 -15.56 -25.64
CA GLU A 81 -13.40 -14.90 -24.95
C GLU A 81 -13.26 -13.41 -25.29
N LYS A 82 -13.63 -13.04 -26.53
CA LYS A 82 -13.65 -11.66 -26.99
C LYS A 82 -14.73 -10.83 -26.28
N GLU A 83 -15.93 -11.38 -26.17
CA GLU A 83 -17.06 -10.73 -25.46
C GLU A 83 -16.79 -10.57 -23.97
N LYS A 84 -16.20 -11.58 -23.33
CA LYS A 84 -15.78 -11.52 -21.92
C LYS A 84 -14.74 -10.43 -21.72
N ARG A 85 -13.72 -10.35 -22.60
CA ARG A 85 -12.72 -9.27 -22.55
C ARG A 85 -13.32 -7.89 -22.73
N ALA A 86 -14.24 -7.73 -23.68
CA ALA A 86 -14.94 -6.47 -23.91
C ALA A 86 -15.78 -6.06 -22.71
N LEU A 87 -16.47 -7.02 -22.05
CA LEU A 87 -17.21 -6.78 -20.80
C LEU A 87 -16.28 -6.39 -19.64
N CYS A 88 -15.16 -7.08 -19.48
CA CYS A 88 -14.14 -6.73 -18.48
C CYS A 88 -13.57 -5.34 -18.73
N ALA A 89 -13.22 -4.98 -19.98
CA ALA A 89 -12.74 -3.65 -20.34
C ALA A 89 -13.74 -2.54 -19.98
N LEU A 90 -15.06 -2.79 -20.20
CA LEU A 90 -16.12 -1.88 -19.77
C LEU A 90 -16.15 -1.74 -18.24
N ILE A 91 -16.07 -2.84 -17.51
CA ILE A 91 -16.09 -2.78 -16.05
C ILE A 91 -14.84 -2.05 -15.51
N TYR A 92 -13.64 -2.34 -16.02
CA TYR A 92 -12.39 -1.76 -15.51
C TYR A 92 -12.23 -0.28 -15.85
N TYR A 93 -12.59 0.10 -17.07
CA TYR A 93 -12.39 1.44 -17.63
C TYR A 93 -13.66 1.97 -18.30
N PRO A 94 -14.76 2.15 -17.55
CA PRO A 94 -16.06 2.44 -18.14
C PRO A 94 -16.08 3.71 -18.99
N ASP A 95 -15.50 4.81 -18.50
CA ASP A 95 -15.50 6.10 -19.18
C ASP A 95 -14.77 6.03 -20.52
N GLU A 96 -13.58 5.39 -20.53
CA GLU A 96 -12.76 5.25 -21.72
C GLU A 96 -13.36 4.26 -22.72
N ARG A 97 -13.88 3.14 -22.21
CA ARG A 97 -14.47 2.11 -23.09
C ARG A 97 -15.75 2.59 -23.77
N ILE A 98 -16.63 3.25 -23.04
CA ILE A 98 -17.86 3.82 -23.60
C ILE A 98 -17.50 4.87 -24.67
N ARG A 99 -16.58 5.78 -24.37
CA ARG A 99 -16.12 6.78 -25.35
C ARG A 99 -15.56 6.12 -26.61
N TRP A 100 -14.74 5.08 -26.45
CA TRP A 100 -14.20 4.36 -27.59
C TRP A 100 -15.30 3.70 -28.42
N VAL A 101 -16.26 3.01 -27.80
CA VAL A 101 -17.38 2.33 -28.48
C VAL A 101 -18.27 3.33 -29.21
N THR A 102 -18.63 4.44 -28.58
CA THR A 102 -19.48 5.49 -29.18
C THR A 102 -18.83 6.18 -30.38
N THR A 103 -17.49 6.23 -30.41
CA THR A 103 -16.71 6.79 -31.51
C THR A 103 -16.50 5.77 -32.65
N ASN A 104 -16.53 4.45 -32.36
CA ASN A 104 -16.24 3.37 -33.30
C ASN A 104 -17.46 2.42 -33.46
N THR A 105 -18.62 2.96 -33.72
CA THR A 105 -19.88 2.17 -33.81
C THR A 105 -19.87 1.11 -34.93
N GLU A 106 -19.04 1.27 -35.95
CA GLU A 106 -18.83 0.28 -37.01
C GLU A 106 -18.17 -1.01 -36.52
N LYS A 107 -17.51 -0.98 -35.33
CA LYS A 107 -16.84 -2.13 -34.73
C LYS A 107 -17.69 -2.91 -33.74
N LEU A 108 -18.95 -2.55 -33.54
CA LEU A 108 -19.86 -3.20 -32.58
C LEU A 108 -19.99 -4.72 -32.83
N ASN A 109 -20.02 -5.16 -34.07
CA ASN A 109 -20.03 -6.58 -34.41
C ASN A 109 -18.68 -7.25 -34.15
N SER A 110 -17.61 -6.64 -34.66
CA SER A 110 -16.27 -7.25 -34.65
C SER A 110 -15.64 -7.25 -33.25
N ASP A 111 -15.74 -6.15 -32.53
CA ASP A 111 -14.96 -5.94 -31.31
C ASP A 111 -15.78 -6.09 -30.02
N GLU A 112 -17.10 -5.88 -30.11
CA GLU A 112 -18.03 -6.02 -28.98
C GLU A 112 -18.84 -7.32 -29.02
N GLY A 113 -18.77 -8.08 -30.13
CA GLY A 113 -19.44 -9.38 -30.28
C GLY A 113 -20.95 -9.33 -30.30
N LEU A 114 -21.56 -8.26 -30.82
CA LEU A 114 -23.01 -8.24 -30.99
C LEU A 114 -23.45 -9.11 -32.21
N PRO A 115 -24.28 -10.12 -31.99
CA PRO A 115 -24.59 -11.11 -33.01
C PRO A 115 -25.64 -10.62 -34.03
N MET A 116 -25.79 -9.32 -34.19
CA MET A 116 -26.78 -8.70 -35.10
C MET A 116 -26.11 -8.20 -36.39
N PRO A 117 -26.77 -8.26 -37.54
CA PRO A 117 -26.16 -7.82 -38.81
C PRO A 117 -25.74 -6.34 -38.82
N GLN A 118 -26.50 -5.48 -38.18
CA GLN A 118 -26.25 -4.04 -38.04
C GLN A 118 -26.62 -3.56 -36.62
N PRO A 119 -25.81 -3.84 -35.61
CA PRO A 119 -26.12 -3.44 -34.25
C PRO A 119 -26.03 -1.92 -34.09
N THR A 120 -26.96 -1.36 -33.34
CA THR A 120 -26.94 0.05 -32.94
C THR A 120 -26.27 0.22 -31.59
N ILE A 121 -25.89 1.45 -31.25
CA ILE A 121 -25.36 1.78 -29.91
C ILE A 121 -26.39 1.49 -28.81
N ASN A 122 -27.67 1.60 -29.09
CA ASN A 122 -28.76 1.29 -28.16
C ASN A 122 -28.82 -0.22 -27.87
N ASP A 123 -28.60 -1.08 -28.86
CA ASP A 123 -28.51 -2.53 -28.68
C ASP A 123 -27.31 -2.89 -27.81
N TRP A 124 -26.19 -2.19 -27.99
CA TRP A 124 -25.00 -2.35 -27.16
C TRP A 124 -25.31 -1.95 -25.72
N TYR A 125 -25.92 -0.79 -25.47
CA TYR A 125 -26.30 -0.37 -24.13
C TYR A 125 -27.20 -1.39 -23.44
N ALA A 126 -28.24 -1.84 -24.11
CA ALA A 126 -29.20 -2.82 -23.56
C ALA A 126 -28.50 -4.13 -23.19
N ARG A 127 -27.64 -4.67 -24.07
CA ARG A 127 -26.90 -5.90 -23.83
C ARG A 127 -25.91 -5.74 -22.67
N ARG A 128 -25.12 -4.65 -22.65
CA ARG A 128 -24.12 -4.40 -21.58
C ARG A 128 -24.77 -4.16 -20.23
N MET A 129 -25.93 -3.48 -20.15
CA MET A 129 -26.68 -3.34 -18.91
C MET A 129 -27.09 -4.70 -18.34
N HIS A 130 -27.64 -5.58 -19.18
CA HIS A 130 -28.01 -6.93 -18.74
C HIS A 130 -26.79 -7.68 -18.22
N GLN A 131 -25.68 -7.66 -18.95
CA GLN A 131 -24.45 -8.38 -18.59
C GLN A 131 -23.82 -7.85 -17.30
N ILE A 132 -23.68 -6.53 -17.16
CA ILE A 132 -23.03 -5.93 -15.99
C ILE A 132 -23.85 -6.12 -14.72
N LEU A 133 -25.19 -6.16 -14.81
CA LEU A 133 -26.08 -6.46 -13.70
C LEU A 133 -25.92 -7.89 -13.20
N GLN A 134 -25.73 -8.87 -14.09
CA GLN A 134 -25.42 -10.25 -13.68
C GLN A 134 -24.09 -10.33 -12.92
N VAL A 135 -23.05 -9.63 -13.39
CA VAL A 135 -21.77 -9.55 -12.69
C VAL A 135 -21.96 -8.90 -11.31
N THR A 136 -22.75 -7.82 -11.24
CA THR A 136 -23.05 -7.14 -9.97
C THR A 136 -23.74 -8.07 -8.98
N ARG A 137 -24.70 -8.87 -9.42
CA ARG A 137 -25.33 -9.92 -8.60
C ARG A 137 -24.29 -10.91 -8.09
N GLY A 138 -23.41 -11.40 -8.98
CA GLY A 138 -22.35 -12.35 -8.64
C GLY A 138 -21.36 -11.87 -7.58
N VAL A 139 -20.97 -10.59 -7.63
CA VAL A 139 -20.05 -10.00 -6.63
C VAL A 139 -20.75 -9.61 -5.33
N SER A 140 -22.08 -9.41 -5.36
CA SER A 140 -22.88 -8.98 -4.21
C SER A 140 -23.32 -10.11 -3.27
N VAL A 141 -23.20 -11.38 -3.68
CA VAL A 141 -23.68 -12.56 -2.92
C VAL A 141 -23.14 -12.63 -1.49
N LYS A 142 -21.92 -12.10 -1.25
CA LYS A 142 -21.27 -12.09 0.07
C LYS A 142 -21.80 -10.98 1.01
N TYR A 143 -22.79 -10.20 0.60
CA TYR A 143 -23.32 -9.08 1.36
C TYR A 143 -24.81 -9.21 1.64
N SER A 144 -25.27 -8.60 2.76
CA SER A 144 -26.70 -8.39 2.98
C SER A 144 -27.25 -7.35 1.99
N ARG A 145 -28.53 -7.46 1.65
CA ARG A 145 -29.21 -6.46 0.78
C ARG A 145 -29.07 -5.04 1.33
N SER A 146 -29.18 -4.88 2.66
CA SER A 146 -29.01 -3.59 3.34
C SER A 146 -27.61 -2.99 3.10
N LYS A 147 -26.54 -3.82 3.14
CA LYS A 147 -25.18 -3.36 2.86
C LYS A 147 -25.03 -2.94 1.39
N VAL A 148 -25.56 -3.74 0.45
CA VAL A 148 -25.53 -3.40 -1.00
C VAL A 148 -26.29 -2.09 -1.24
N ARG A 149 -27.49 -1.92 -0.68
CA ARG A 149 -28.28 -0.69 -0.81
C ARG A 149 -27.53 0.56 -0.36
N LYS A 150 -26.77 0.50 0.75
CA LYS A 150 -25.94 1.60 1.24
C LYS A 150 -24.76 1.94 0.34
N MET A 151 -24.38 1.03 -0.54
CA MET A 151 -23.29 1.21 -1.53
C MET A 151 -23.79 1.69 -2.89
N LEU A 152 -25.10 1.67 -3.14
CA LEU A 152 -25.68 2.13 -4.40
C LEU A 152 -25.42 3.62 -4.64
N PRO A 153 -25.05 4.02 -5.86
CA PRO A 153 -24.91 5.41 -6.24
C PRO A 153 -26.24 6.16 -6.05
N LYS A 154 -26.24 7.25 -5.27
CA LYS A 154 -27.47 7.98 -4.87
C LYS A 154 -28.40 8.30 -6.03
N ASN A 155 -27.83 8.71 -7.17
CA ASN A 155 -28.61 9.13 -8.36
C ASN A 155 -29.28 7.97 -9.10
N PHE A 156 -28.88 6.73 -8.84
CA PHE A 156 -29.35 5.51 -9.53
C PHE A 156 -29.79 4.43 -8.53
N ALA A 157 -29.82 4.70 -7.24
CA ALA A 157 -30.04 3.70 -6.19
C ALA A 157 -31.34 2.91 -6.43
N TYR A 158 -32.45 3.59 -6.65
CA TYR A 158 -33.74 2.97 -6.93
C TYR A 158 -33.69 2.10 -8.20
N ILE A 159 -33.18 2.66 -9.31
CA ILE A 159 -33.13 1.95 -10.59
C ILE A 159 -32.24 0.71 -10.52
N ILE A 160 -31.07 0.83 -9.89
CA ILE A 160 -30.13 -0.31 -9.75
C ILE A 160 -30.76 -1.36 -8.82
N GLU A 161 -31.42 -0.96 -7.74
CA GLU A 161 -32.10 -1.89 -6.82
C GLU A 161 -33.19 -2.68 -7.54
N GLU A 162 -34.07 -2.02 -8.31
CA GLU A 162 -35.07 -2.69 -9.13
C GLU A 162 -34.45 -3.69 -10.11
N LEU A 163 -33.43 -3.26 -10.86
CA LEU A 163 -32.76 -4.11 -11.85
C LEU A 163 -31.97 -5.27 -11.23
N LEU A 164 -31.43 -5.11 -10.02
CA LEU A 164 -30.66 -6.17 -9.34
C LEU A 164 -31.55 -7.30 -8.80
N TYR A 165 -32.75 -6.99 -8.30
CA TYR A 165 -33.60 -7.97 -7.65
C TYR A 165 -34.69 -8.53 -8.54
N GLU A 166 -34.79 -8.05 -9.75
CA GLU A 166 -35.72 -8.59 -10.74
C GLU A 166 -35.21 -9.94 -11.23
N SER A 167 -35.98 -11.01 -10.99
CA SER A 167 -35.64 -12.36 -11.48
C SER A 167 -36.28 -12.59 -12.86
N SER A 168 -35.47 -12.97 -13.84
CA SER A 168 -35.81 -13.14 -15.25
C SER A 168 -36.64 -14.41 -15.57
N ILE A 169 -37.28 -15.04 -14.60
CA ILE A 169 -37.95 -16.36 -14.79
C ILE A 169 -39.39 -16.25 -15.27
N GLU A 170 -40.07 -15.11 -15.09
CA GLU A 170 -41.44 -14.93 -15.51
C GLU A 170 -41.56 -13.94 -16.72
N ASN A 171 -42.32 -14.27 -17.75
CA ASN A 171 -42.46 -13.49 -18.97
C ASN A 171 -42.85 -12.01 -18.77
N ASP A 172 -43.71 -11.72 -17.78
CA ASP A 172 -44.15 -10.34 -17.53
C ASP A 172 -43.08 -9.49 -16.84
N ARG A 173 -42.25 -10.09 -15.99
CA ARG A 173 -41.11 -9.39 -15.36
C ARG A 173 -39.98 -9.12 -16.34
N SER A 174 -39.76 -9.97 -17.32
CA SER A 174 -38.82 -9.71 -18.43
C SER A 174 -39.23 -8.48 -19.23
N LYS A 175 -40.53 -8.28 -19.47
CA LYS A 175 -41.07 -7.07 -20.16
C LYS A 175 -40.87 -5.82 -19.30
N TYR A 176 -41.09 -5.93 -17.98
CA TYR A 176 -40.85 -4.84 -17.03
C TYR A 176 -39.39 -4.41 -17.03
N PHE A 177 -38.47 -5.36 -16.91
CA PHE A 177 -37.02 -5.10 -17.02
C PHE A 177 -36.68 -4.38 -18.31
N GLN A 178 -37.13 -4.90 -19.45
CA GLN A 178 -36.89 -4.29 -20.76
C GLN A 178 -37.49 -2.88 -20.89
N SER A 179 -38.63 -2.62 -20.27
CA SER A 179 -39.23 -1.30 -20.22
C SER A 179 -38.36 -0.29 -19.47
N ILE A 180 -37.77 -0.69 -18.32
CA ILE A 180 -36.84 0.16 -17.57
C ILE A 180 -35.58 0.43 -18.41
N VAL A 181 -34.97 -0.59 -19.02
CA VAL A 181 -33.79 -0.45 -19.87
C VAL A 181 -34.07 0.49 -21.05
N ASN A 182 -35.19 0.34 -21.70
CA ASN A 182 -35.61 1.21 -22.82
C ASN A 182 -35.80 2.66 -22.34
N ALA A 183 -36.40 2.88 -21.17
CA ALA A 183 -36.55 4.21 -20.58
C ALA A 183 -35.22 4.87 -20.26
N ILE A 184 -34.23 4.10 -19.73
CA ILE A 184 -32.90 4.59 -19.45
C ILE A 184 -32.17 5.02 -20.73
N ILE A 185 -32.31 4.22 -21.82
CA ILE A 185 -31.70 4.50 -23.12
C ILE A 185 -32.35 5.73 -23.75
N SER A 186 -33.69 5.77 -23.80
CA SER A 186 -34.43 6.88 -24.42
C SER A 186 -34.26 8.22 -23.71
N THR A 187 -33.94 8.20 -22.40
CA THR A 187 -33.64 9.41 -21.60
C THR A 187 -32.15 9.81 -21.63
N GLY A 188 -31.31 9.08 -22.40
CA GLY A 188 -29.87 9.37 -22.50
C GLY A 188 -29.06 9.09 -21.22
N ARG A 189 -29.58 8.24 -20.32
CA ARG A 189 -28.91 7.95 -19.03
C ARG A 189 -28.11 6.64 -19.03
N ALA A 190 -27.99 5.94 -20.15
CA ALA A 190 -27.37 4.63 -20.28
C ALA A 190 -25.88 4.65 -19.92
N GLU A 191 -25.14 5.61 -20.45
CA GLU A 191 -23.71 5.79 -20.16
C GLU A 191 -23.45 5.95 -18.67
N GLN A 192 -24.11 6.93 -18.04
CA GLN A 192 -23.91 7.23 -16.63
C GLN A 192 -24.30 6.05 -15.72
N LEU A 193 -25.31 5.27 -16.09
CA LEU A 193 -25.70 4.07 -15.36
C LEU A 193 -24.64 2.98 -15.47
N LEU A 194 -24.10 2.69 -16.67
CA LEU A 194 -23.02 1.70 -16.85
C LEU A 194 -21.77 2.08 -16.06
N ILE A 195 -21.39 3.36 -16.09
CA ILE A 195 -20.28 3.89 -15.29
C ILE A 195 -20.53 3.65 -13.79
N ALA A 196 -21.72 4.03 -13.32
CA ALA A 196 -22.09 3.89 -11.91
C ALA A 196 -22.07 2.42 -11.43
N ILE A 197 -22.59 1.49 -12.25
CA ILE A 197 -22.57 0.05 -11.94
C ILE A 197 -21.16 -0.50 -11.99
N SER A 198 -20.29 -0.08 -12.91
CA SER A 198 -18.90 -0.49 -12.98
C SER A 198 -18.14 -0.13 -11.68
N TYR A 199 -18.27 1.10 -11.19
CA TYR A 199 -17.68 1.52 -9.92
C TYR A 199 -18.29 0.79 -8.72
N LEU A 200 -19.58 0.46 -8.78
CA LEU A 200 -20.21 -0.38 -7.75
C LEU A 200 -19.58 -1.79 -7.71
N ILE A 201 -19.32 -2.41 -8.86
CA ILE A 201 -18.64 -3.70 -8.94
C ILE A 201 -17.25 -3.62 -8.32
N HIS A 202 -16.44 -2.58 -8.62
CA HIS A 202 -15.14 -2.40 -7.99
C HIS A 202 -15.25 -2.38 -6.45
N SER A 203 -16.22 -1.62 -5.94
CA SER A 203 -16.45 -1.49 -4.49
C SER A 203 -16.99 -2.75 -3.82
N LEU A 204 -17.68 -3.61 -4.57
CA LEU A 204 -18.22 -4.88 -4.08
C LEU A 204 -17.23 -6.05 -4.23
N ALA A 205 -16.27 -5.97 -5.15
CA ALA A 205 -15.34 -7.06 -5.42
C ALA A 205 -14.37 -7.28 -4.25
N ILE A 206 -13.85 -6.20 -3.65
CA ILE A 206 -12.86 -6.22 -2.58
C ILE A 206 -13.40 -5.49 -1.36
N ASP A 207 -13.29 -6.09 -0.18
CA ASP A 207 -13.72 -5.49 1.08
C ASP A 207 -12.64 -4.63 1.70
N THR A 208 -11.38 -5.11 1.74
CA THR A 208 -10.25 -4.44 2.39
C THR A 208 -8.98 -4.61 1.56
N TRP A 209 -8.18 -3.56 1.50
CA TRP A 209 -6.82 -3.58 0.98
C TRP A 209 -5.82 -3.46 2.12
N HIS A 210 -4.83 -4.36 2.16
CA HIS A 210 -3.67 -4.31 3.04
C HIS A 210 -2.45 -3.93 2.22
N ILE A 211 -1.89 -2.74 2.47
CA ILE A 211 -0.69 -2.25 1.81
C ILE A 211 0.49 -2.49 2.73
N VAL A 212 1.29 -3.49 2.43
CA VAL A 212 2.38 -3.96 3.30
C VAL A 212 3.68 -3.18 3.01
N GLY A 213 3.56 -1.86 2.96
CA GLY A 213 4.64 -0.88 2.91
C GLY A 213 5.22 -0.57 1.54
N ASP A 214 6.09 0.43 1.56
CA ASP A 214 6.85 0.95 0.43
C ASP A 214 5.98 1.44 -0.74
N ILE A 215 5.13 2.42 -0.42
CA ILE A 215 4.35 3.15 -1.43
C ILE A 215 5.24 4.09 -2.24
N PHE A 216 6.21 4.74 -1.55
CA PHE A 216 7.04 5.81 -2.08
C PHE A 216 8.34 5.31 -2.73
N ASP A 217 9.01 6.22 -3.44
CA ASP A 217 10.30 6.07 -4.11
C ASP A 217 10.32 5.10 -5.31
N ARG A 218 11.42 5.13 -6.07
CA ARG A 218 11.75 4.34 -7.27
C ARG A 218 10.88 4.62 -8.49
N GLY A 219 9.58 4.85 -8.34
CA GLY A 219 8.67 5.24 -9.41
C GLY A 219 7.95 6.57 -9.13
N PRO A 220 7.40 7.24 -10.17
CA PRO A 220 6.89 8.62 -10.06
C PRO A 220 5.45 8.72 -9.53
N GLY A 221 4.73 7.61 -9.34
CA GLY A 221 3.29 7.65 -9.11
C GLY A 221 2.82 7.53 -7.66
N ALA A 222 3.68 7.74 -6.65
CA ALA A 222 3.30 7.59 -5.24
C ALA A 222 2.11 8.48 -4.85
N ALA A 223 2.09 9.73 -5.29
CA ALA A 223 0.98 10.65 -5.03
C ALA A 223 -0.34 10.15 -5.63
N LYS A 224 -0.30 9.57 -6.83
CA LYS A 224 -1.49 8.98 -7.49
C LYS A 224 -1.99 7.74 -6.75
N ILE A 225 -1.10 6.91 -6.21
CA ILE A 225 -1.45 5.77 -5.36
C ILE A 225 -2.21 6.27 -4.13
N MET A 226 -1.68 7.27 -3.43
CA MET A 226 -2.32 7.86 -2.24
C MET A 226 -3.69 8.49 -2.57
N GLU A 227 -3.81 9.15 -3.71
CA GLU A 227 -5.09 9.70 -4.17
C GLU A 227 -6.13 8.60 -4.42
N VAL A 228 -5.73 7.52 -5.07
CA VAL A 228 -6.62 6.38 -5.32
C VAL A 228 -7.02 5.70 -4.01
N LEU A 229 -6.08 5.47 -3.09
CA LEU A 229 -6.37 4.93 -1.76
C LEU A 229 -7.39 5.80 -1.00
N SER A 230 -7.35 7.13 -1.17
CA SER A 230 -8.34 8.03 -0.55
C SER A 230 -9.78 7.80 -1.03
N THR A 231 -9.97 7.11 -2.15
CA THR A 231 -11.29 6.72 -2.71
C THR A 231 -11.69 5.29 -2.35
N VAL A 232 -10.75 4.47 -1.88
CA VAL A 232 -11.00 3.10 -1.44
C VAL A 232 -11.70 3.13 -0.07
N ARG A 233 -12.66 2.24 0.09
CA ARG A 233 -13.55 2.24 1.27
C ARG A 233 -12.86 1.81 2.56
N ASP A 234 -12.06 0.76 2.49
CA ASP A 234 -11.38 0.18 3.65
C ASP A 234 -9.98 -0.28 3.23
N TYR A 235 -8.97 0.26 3.89
CA TYR A 235 -7.58 -0.09 3.68
C TYR A 235 -6.76 0.23 4.93
N ASP A 236 -5.65 -0.47 5.06
CA ASP A 236 -4.60 -0.17 6.03
C ASP A 236 -3.22 -0.22 5.37
N ILE A 237 -2.24 0.36 6.05
CA ILE A 237 -0.86 0.48 5.56
C ILE A 237 0.09 0.03 6.68
N GLN A 238 0.95 -0.95 6.42
CA GLN A 238 2.08 -1.24 7.30
C GLN A 238 3.28 -0.49 6.73
N TRP A 239 3.76 0.53 7.47
CA TRP A 239 4.80 1.42 6.96
C TRP A 239 6.08 0.67 6.58
N GLY A 240 6.58 0.93 5.36
CA GLY A 240 7.90 0.51 4.91
C GLY A 240 8.99 1.54 5.25
N ASN A 241 10.25 1.19 5.03
CA ASN A 241 11.37 2.09 5.28
C ASN A 241 11.31 3.34 4.37
N HIS A 242 10.88 3.20 3.12
CA HIS A 242 10.68 4.35 2.22
C HIS A 242 9.54 5.24 2.70
N ASP A 243 8.43 4.67 3.18
CA ASP A 243 7.32 5.45 3.74
C ASP A 243 7.76 6.25 4.97
N ILE A 244 8.53 5.64 5.86
CA ILE A 244 9.10 6.32 7.05
C ILE A 244 10.04 7.47 6.65
N ALA A 245 10.86 7.29 5.61
CA ALA A 245 11.71 8.35 5.09
C ALA A 245 10.88 9.56 4.65
N TRP A 246 9.83 9.33 3.87
CA TRP A 246 8.92 10.39 3.42
C TRP A 246 8.12 11.00 4.57
N MET A 247 7.63 10.19 5.52
CA MET A 247 6.92 10.70 6.71
C MET A 247 7.81 11.62 7.55
N ALA A 248 9.09 11.26 7.74
CA ALA A 248 10.04 12.09 8.47
C ALA A 248 10.39 13.38 7.71
N ALA A 249 10.59 13.30 6.39
CA ALA A 249 10.81 14.47 5.54
C ALA A 249 9.60 15.43 5.59
N PHE A 250 8.37 14.90 5.50
CA PHE A 250 7.14 15.69 5.62
C PHE A 250 6.97 16.33 7.00
N ALA A 251 7.51 15.69 8.04
CA ALA A 251 7.52 16.25 9.41
C ALA A 251 8.63 17.28 9.63
N GLY A 252 9.54 17.48 8.64
CA GLY A 252 10.57 18.50 8.65
C GLY A 252 11.94 18.04 9.16
N ASN A 253 12.23 16.72 9.19
CA ASN A 253 13.57 16.22 9.49
C ASN A 253 14.51 16.48 8.28
N TRP A 254 15.55 17.28 8.46
CA TRP A 254 16.46 17.69 7.40
C TRP A 254 17.25 16.54 6.79
N ALA A 255 17.75 15.61 7.61
CA ALA A 255 18.47 14.43 7.13
C ALA A 255 17.57 13.59 6.21
N MET A 256 16.30 13.46 6.56
CA MET A 256 15.34 12.69 5.77
C MET A 256 14.82 13.47 4.54
N ILE A 257 14.71 14.81 4.61
CA ILE A 257 14.49 15.64 3.41
C ILE A 257 15.63 15.42 2.40
N ALA A 258 16.87 15.49 2.86
CA ALA A 258 18.03 15.25 2.01
C ALA A 258 18.04 13.81 1.44
N THR A 259 17.67 12.81 2.26
CA THR A 259 17.55 11.41 1.84
C THR A 259 16.50 11.24 0.74
N VAL A 260 15.29 11.75 0.93
CA VAL A 260 14.20 11.69 -0.05
C VAL A 260 14.59 12.38 -1.36
N LEU A 261 15.18 13.56 -1.28
CA LEU A 261 15.65 14.29 -2.48
C LEU A 261 16.73 13.50 -3.22
N ARG A 262 17.74 12.99 -2.51
CA ARG A 262 18.78 12.16 -3.11
C ARG A 262 18.22 10.92 -3.79
N VAL A 263 17.31 10.19 -3.14
CA VAL A 263 16.70 8.99 -3.73
C VAL A 263 15.86 9.36 -4.95
N SER A 264 15.03 10.40 -4.87
CA SER A 264 14.21 10.86 -5.99
C SER A 264 15.06 11.30 -7.19
N ILE A 265 16.15 12.03 -6.97
CA ILE A 265 17.08 12.43 -8.03
C ILE A 265 17.77 11.21 -8.63
N ARG A 266 18.26 10.26 -7.80
CA ARG A 266 18.92 9.04 -8.26
C ARG A 266 18.07 8.21 -9.21
N TYR A 267 16.76 8.15 -8.97
CA TYR A 267 15.79 7.42 -9.80
C TYR A 267 15.08 8.30 -10.84
N ALA A 268 15.54 9.54 -11.05
CA ALA A 268 14.96 10.50 -11.98
C ALA A 268 13.46 10.78 -11.76
N ASN A 269 13.01 10.75 -10.49
CA ASN A 269 11.60 10.94 -10.09
C ASN A 269 11.33 12.33 -9.48
N ILE A 270 11.99 13.38 -9.97
CA ILE A 270 11.78 14.75 -9.48
C ILE A 270 10.36 15.26 -9.77
N GLU A 271 9.70 14.73 -10.80
CA GLU A 271 8.31 15.06 -11.15
C GLU A 271 7.35 14.80 -9.96
N THR A 272 7.58 13.74 -9.18
CA THR A 272 6.81 13.48 -7.94
C THR A 272 6.95 14.64 -6.94
N LEU A 273 8.15 15.21 -6.81
CA LEU A 273 8.40 16.31 -5.90
C LEU A 273 7.80 17.62 -6.42
N GLU A 274 8.11 17.99 -7.67
CA GLU A 274 7.75 19.28 -8.25
C GLU A 274 6.29 19.33 -8.73
N GLU A 275 5.86 18.38 -9.57
CA GLU A 275 4.53 18.41 -10.18
C GLU A 275 3.45 17.87 -9.24
N ASP A 276 3.72 16.76 -8.54
CA ASP A 276 2.72 16.15 -7.68
C ASP A 276 2.61 16.86 -6.32
N TYR A 277 3.73 17.20 -5.69
CA TYR A 277 3.75 17.78 -4.33
C TYR A 277 4.06 19.28 -4.28
N GLY A 278 4.45 19.89 -5.39
CA GLY A 278 4.73 21.31 -5.47
C GLY A 278 5.98 21.74 -4.69
N ILE A 279 6.97 20.86 -4.56
CA ILE A 279 8.25 21.14 -3.90
C ILE A 279 9.12 21.94 -4.86
N ASN A 280 9.53 23.14 -4.46
CA ASN A 280 10.40 23.96 -5.27
C ASN A 280 11.87 23.51 -5.16
N LEU A 281 12.41 22.93 -6.23
CA LEU A 281 13.80 22.46 -6.31
C LEU A 281 14.76 23.51 -6.91
N LEU A 282 14.28 24.68 -7.33
CA LEU A 282 15.13 25.73 -7.88
C LEU A 282 16.25 26.19 -6.93
N PRO A 283 16.03 26.33 -5.60
CA PRO A 283 17.12 26.64 -4.67
C PRO A 283 18.24 25.62 -4.69
N LEU A 284 17.90 24.31 -4.75
CA LEU A 284 18.89 23.22 -4.84
C LEU A 284 19.63 23.28 -6.19
N ALA A 285 18.93 23.55 -7.29
CA ALA A 285 19.54 23.68 -8.60
C ALA A 285 20.54 24.84 -8.66
N ASN A 286 20.19 26.01 -8.11
CA ASN A 286 21.07 27.17 -8.04
C ASN A 286 22.31 26.88 -7.19
N PHE A 287 22.12 26.38 -5.97
CA PHE A 287 23.23 26.00 -5.08
C PHE A 287 24.17 24.99 -5.75
N ALA A 288 23.61 23.96 -6.41
CA ALA A 288 24.39 22.94 -7.10
C ALA A 288 25.21 23.53 -8.28
N MET A 289 24.67 24.49 -9.01
CA MET A 289 25.39 25.17 -10.10
C MET A 289 26.46 26.10 -9.59
N GLU A 290 26.23 26.83 -8.52
CA GLU A 290 27.21 27.74 -7.91
C GLU A 290 28.37 26.96 -7.30
N THR A 291 28.08 25.87 -6.58
CA THR A 291 29.06 25.08 -5.81
C THR A 291 29.83 24.08 -6.68
N TYR A 292 29.11 23.36 -7.57
CA TYR A 292 29.64 22.24 -8.37
C TYR A 292 29.60 22.54 -9.87
N GLY A 293 29.51 23.80 -10.28
CA GLY A 293 29.37 24.23 -11.70
C GLY A 293 30.40 23.63 -12.65
N ASN A 294 31.66 23.55 -12.20
CA ASN A 294 32.78 23.02 -12.98
C ASN A 294 33.10 21.54 -12.72
N ASP A 295 32.34 20.88 -11.83
CA ASP A 295 32.51 19.48 -11.49
C ASP A 295 31.70 18.59 -12.45
N PRO A 296 32.29 17.57 -13.06
CA PRO A 296 31.57 16.63 -13.92
C PRO A 296 30.58 15.73 -13.15
N CYS A 297 30.72 15.56 -11.84
CA CYS A 297 29.87 14.75 -10.96
C CYS A 297 29.57 13.34 -11.52
N THR A 298 30.57 12.66 -12.06
CA THR A 298 30.41 11.43 -12.86
C THR A 298 29.76 10.29 -12.07
N VAL A 299 30.09 10.14 -10.79
CA VAL A 299 29.56 9.08 -9.93
C VAL A 299 28.11 9.35 -9.44
N PHE A 300 27.62 10.57 -9.64
CA PHE A 300 26.28 11.01 -9.24
C PHE A 300 25.26 11.03 -10.39
N GLN A 301 25.62 10.45 -11.53
CA GLN A 301 24.67 10.35 -12.65
C GLN A 301 23.43 9.55 -12.22
N THR A 302 22.26 9.98 -12.70
CA THR A 302 20.99 9.33 -12.42
C THR A 302 20.88 8.01 -13.17
N LYS A 303 20.15 7.06 -12.63
CA LYS A 303 19.79 5.82 -13.32
C LYS A 303 18.65 6.10 -14.31
N ASP A 304 18.64 5.40 -15.45
CA ASP A 304 17.56 5.44 -16.46
C ASP A 304 17.44 6.69 -17.34
N PHE A 305 18.56 7.39 -17.61
CA PHE A 305 18.58 8.51 -18.56
C PHE A 305 18.20 8.15 -20.00
N GLU A 306 18.52 6.94 -20.43
CA GLU A 306 18.33 6.52 -21.81
C GLU A 306 16.87 6.48 -22.26
N ASN A 307 15.93 6.42 -21.32
CA ASN A 307 14.49 6.26 -21.57
C ASN A 307 13.67 7.56 -21.45
N ASN A 308 14.25 8.69 -21.03
CA ASN A 308 13.52 9.96 -20.88
C ASN A 308 14.19 11.12 -21.61
N PRO A 309 13.78 11.46 -22.86
CA PRO A 309 14.36 12.53 -23.66
C PRO A 309 14.28 13.94 -23.04
N ARG A 310 13.32 14.17 -22.12
CA ARG A 310 13.16 15.45 -21.42
C ARG A 310 14.29 15.68 -20.42
N LEU A 311 14.82 14.61 -19.82
CA LEU A 311 15.87 14.68 -18.81
C LEU A 311 17.27 14.78 -19.42
N THR A 312 17.47 14.39 -20.67
CA THR A 312 18.79 14.38 -21.33
C THR A 312 19.45 15.75 -21.34
N ARG A 313 18.68 16.84 -21.47
CA ARG A 313 19.20 18.22 -21.44
C ARG A 313 19.57 18.72 -20.05
N SER A 314 19.05 18.09 -19.00
CA SER A 314 19.30 18.44 -17.60
C SER A 314 20.18 17.44 -16.85
N ALA A 315 20.69 16.41 -17.52
CA ALA A 315 21.47 15.32 -16.93
C ALA A 315 22.61 15.82 -16.02
N GLN A 316 23.35 16.79 -16.51
CA GLN A 316 24.48 17.34 -15.79
C GLN A 316 24.05 18.17 -14.58
N LEU A 317 22.96 18.93 -14.70
CA LEU A 317 22.37 19.63 -13.56
C LEU A 317 21.87 18.64 -12.51
N MET A 318 21.21 17.58 -12.93
CA MET A 318 20.74 16.52 -12.03
C MET A 318 21.88 15.85 -11.27
N ALA A 319 23.00 15.56 -11.93
CA ALA A 319 24.20 14.99 -11.30
C ALA A 319 24.78 15.95 -10.24
N LYS A 320 24.80 17.25 -10.52
CA LYS A 320 25.26 18.28 -9.57
C LYS A 320 24.31 18.41 -8.37
N MET A 321 23.00 18.45 -8.60
CA MET A 321 21.99 18.44 -7.55
C MET A 321 22.08 17.17 -6.69
N HIS A 322 22.33 16.01 -7.32
CA HIS A 322 22.50 14.75 -6.64
C HIS A 322 23.72 14.77 -5.71
N LYS A 323 24.88 15.26 -6.21
CA LYS A 323 26.09 15.43 -5.39
C LYS A 323 25.85 16.39 -4.23
N ALA A 324 25.32 17.58 -4.52
CA ALA A 324 25.04 18.61 -3.53
C ALA A 324 24.20 18.09 -2.37
N ILE A 325 23.06 17.48 -2.68
CA ILE A 325 22.16 16.98 -1.62
C ILE A 325 22.73 15.73 -0.91
N SER A 326 23.58 14.93 -1.57
CA SER A 326 24.25 13.80 -0.93
C SER A 326 25.26 14.24 0.10
N ILE A 327 26.06 15.27 -0.17
CA ILE A 327 27.01 15.84 0.80
C ILE A 327 26.24 16.42 2.00
N ILE A 328 25.19 17.19 1.77
CA ILE A 328 24.32 17.70 2.85
C ILE A 328 23.74 16.55 3.68
N GLN A 329 23.27 15.48 3.01
CA GLN A 329 22.78 14.28 3.72
C GLN A 329 23.82 13.68 4.67
N PHE A 330 25.06 13.46 4.18
CA PHE A 330 26.11 12.87 5.02
C PHE A 330 26.47 13.76 6.21
N LYS A 331 26.46 15.09 6.05
CA LYS A 331 26.64 16.02 7.17
C LYS A 331 25.53 15.90 8.21
N LEU A 332 24.27 15.90 7.78
CA LEU A 332 23.09 15.83 8.65
C LEU A 332 22.93 14.46 9.33
N GLU A 333 23.24 13.37 8.62
CA GLU A 333 23.34 12.04 9.22
C GLU A 333 24.39 12.00 10.31
N GLY A 334 25.62 12.51 10.01
CA GLY A 334 26.70 12.58 10.98
C GLY A 334 26.33 13.39 12.22
N GLN A 335 25.69 14.55 12.07
CA GLN A 335 25.20 15.34 13.19
C GLN A 335 24.21 14.55 14.06
N THR A 336 23.29 13.80 13.42
CA THR A 336 22.31 12.99 14.15
C THR A 336 22.99 11.83 14.91
N ILE A 337 23.93 11.13 14.26
CA ILE A 337 24.66 10.01 14.86
C ILE A 337 25.51 10.49 16.05
N LEU A 338 26.17 11.65 15.93
CA LEU A 338 26.96 12.24 17.02
C LEU A 338 26.09 12.69 18.21
N ARG A 339 24.83 13.10 17.98
CA ARG A 339 23.88 13.38 19.07
C ARG A 339 23.33 12.12 19.74
N HIS A 340 23.34 10.98 19.02
CA HIS A 340 22.74 9.73 19.44
C HIS A 340 23.72 8.55 19.34
N PRO A 341 24.80 8.53 20.15
CA PRO A 341 25.79 7.45 20.14
C PRO A 341 25.18 6.07 20.47
N GLU A 342 24.02 6.05 21.13
CA GLU A 342 23.25 4.84 21.43
C GLU A 342 22.69 4.15 20.17
N TYR A 343 22.66 4.81 19.01
CA TYR A 343 22.26 4.20 17.74
C TYR A 343 23.32 3.23 17.19
N LEU A 344 24.57 3.31 17.71
CA LEU A 344 25.69 2.46 17.31
C LEU A 344 25.96 2.49 15.78
N MET A 345 25.83 3.67 15.16
CA MET A 345 25.96 3.89 13.71
C MET A 345 27.27 4.61 13.33
N ASN A 346 28.32 4.48 14.14
CA ASN A 346 29.61 5.16 13.90
C ASN A 346 30.33 4.70 12.61
N ASP A 347 29.93 3.55 12.06
CA ASP A 347 30.38 3.06 10.75
C ASP A 347 29.92 3.98 9.60
N ARG A 348 28.90 4.80 9.81
CA ARG A 348 28.40 5.81 8.85
C ARG A 348 29.06 7.19 9.00
N LEU A 349 29.93 7.38 9.95
CA LEU A 349 30.75 8.59 10.08
C LEU A 349 31.96 8.46 9.14
N PHE A 350 31.91 9.11 7.99
CA PHE A 350 32.93 9.04 6.95
C PHE A 350 33.73 10.32 6.78
N LEU A 351 33.10 11.50 6.94
CA LEU A 351 33.70 12.78 6.55
C LEU A 351 34.93 13.15 7.40
N ASP A 352 34.96 12.75 8.66
CA ASP A 352 36.08 12.92 9.58
C ASP A 352 37.26 11.95 9.35
N LYS A 353 37.05 10.90 8.52
CA LYS A 353 38.05 9.86 8.20
C LYS A 353 38.76 10.11 6.87
N ILE A 354 38.40 11.19 6.16
CA ILE A 354 38.96 11.54 4.86
C ILE A 354 40.27 12.33 5.05
N ASP A 355 41.36 11.87 4.44
CA ASP A 355 42.52 12.70 4.17
C ASP A 355 42.29 13.46 2.84
N TYR A 356 41.88 14.73 2.99
CA TYR A 356 41.58 15.60 1.87
C TYR A 356 42.80 16.00 1.02
N GLN A 357 44.04 15.83 1.55
CA GLN A 357 45.28 16.10 0.82
C GLN A 357 45.71 14.90 0.02
N ALA A 358 45.67 13.71 0.63
CA ALA A 358 46.00 12.45 -0.03
C ALA A 358 44.90 11.92 -0.95
N GLY A 359 43.66 12.43 -0.80
CA GLY A 359 42.50 11.90 -1.52
C GLY A 359 42.15 10.46 -1.13
N THR A 360 42.27 10.14 0.16
CA THR A 360 42.04 8.80 0.69
C THR A 360 41.13 8.83 1.89
N ILE A 361 40.52 7.67 2.21
CA ILE A 361 39.75 7.45 3.42
C ILE A 361 40.25 6.21 4.15
N THR A 362 40.38 6.29 5.49
CA THR A 362 40.78 5.15 6.34
C THR A 362 39.57 4.56 7.03
N LEU A 363 39.28 3.28 6.75
CA LEU A 363 38.20 2.52 7.35
C LEU A 363 38.78 1.28 8.05
N GLY A 364 38.70 1.25 9.38
CA GLY A 364 39.43 0.25 10.18
C GLY A 364 40.93 0.35 9.94
N ASP A 365 41.56 -0.77 9.58
CA ASP A 365 43.00 -0.85 9.32
C ASP A 365 43.36 -0.63 7.83
N SER A 366 42.41 -0.32 6.99
CA SER A 366 42.60 -0.20 5.53
C SER A 366 42.38 1.20 5.04
N THR A 367 43.20 1.65 4.09
CA THR A 367 43.09 2.97 3.44
C THR A 367 42.71 2.77 1.97
N TYR A 368 41.70 3.50 1.51
CA TYR A 368 41.13 3.43 0.17
C TYR A 368 41.25 4.78 -0.53
N PRO A 369 41.52 4.84 -1.84
CA PRO A 369 41.40 6.06 -2.61
C PRO A 369 39.93 6.45 -2.73
N ILE A 370 39.62 7.75 -2.65
CA ILE A 370 38.30 8.26 -2.96
C ILE A 370 38.21 8.71 -4.44
N THR A 371 37.10 8.36 -5.09
CA THR A 371 36.90 8.58 -6.53
C THR A 371 36.64 10.04 -6.88
N ASP A 372 36.17 10.83 -5.90
CA ASP A 372 35.82 12.23 -6.08
C ASP A 372 36.28 13.04 -4.87
N THR A 373 37.27 13.88 -5.06
CA THR A 373 37.92 14.71 -4.01
C THR A 373 37.42 16.16 -4.00
N PHE A 374 36.55 16.55 -4.92
CA PHE A 374 36.03 17.92 -4.98
C PHE A 374 34.86 18.09 -4.01
N LEU A 375 35.17 18.44 -2.77
CA LEU A 375 34.25 18.58 -1.64
C LEU A 375 34.34 19.99 -1.03
N PRO A 376 33.97 21.06 -1.78
CA PRO A 376 34.28 22.44 -1.41
C PRO A 376 33.54 22.96 -0.17
N THR A 377 32.44 22.33 0.24
CA THR A 377 31.65 22.77 1.40
C THR A 377 32.04 22.06 2.71
N ILE A 378 32.99 21.13 2.66
CA ILE A 378 33.46 20.41 3.86
C ILE A 378 34.64 21.14 4.48
N THR A 379 34.56 21.49 5.75
CA THR A 379 35.65 22.09 6.54
C THR A 379 36.35 21.00 7.36
N ARG A 380 37.68 21.09 7.52
CA ARG A 380 38.47 20.08 8.24
C ARG A 380 38.20 20.08 9.76
N ASP A 381 37.96 21.28 10.32
CA ASP A 381 37.76 21.44 11.75
C ASP A 381 36.41 20.90 12.23
N ASP A 382 35.39 20.99 11.39
CA ASP A 382 34.06 20.41 11.62
C ASP A 382 33.46 19.90 10.28
N PRO A 383 33.79 18.65 9.90
CA PRO A 383 33.37 18.11 8.60
C PRO A 383 31.86 17.87 8.48
N TYR A 384 31.16 17.85 9.58
CA TYR A 384 29.70 17.67 9.60
C TYR A 384 28.93 18.99 9.71
N ALA A 385 29.59 20.14 9.89
CA ALA A 385 28.91 21.43 9.90
C ALA A 385 28.35 21.77 8.49
N LEU A 386 27.14 22.30 8.45
CA LEU A 386 26.60 22.89 7.23
C LEU A 386 27.26 24.25 6.98
N SER A 387 27.55 24.58 5.72
CA SER A 387 27.86 25.97 5.37
C SER A 387 26.63 26.86 5.54
N GLN A 388 26.81 28.18 5.51
CA GLN A 388 25.69 29.11 5.63
C GLN A 388 24.69 28.91 4.46
N GLU A 389 25.19 28.69 3.26
CA GLU A 389 24.38 28.47 2.06
C GLU A 389 23.64 27.13 2.11
N GLU A 390 24.29 26.08 2.63
CA GLU A 390 23.63 24.78 2.84
C GLU A 390 22.52 24.89 3.90
N HIS A 391 22.72 25.64 4.95
CA HIS A 391 21.71 25.87 5.98
C HIS A 391 20.51 26.63 5.42
N GLU A 392 20.74 27.71 4.69
CA GLU A 392 19.68 28.49 4.03
C GLU A 392 18.89 27.68 3.01
N LEU A 393 19.58 26.82 2.24
CA LEU A 393 18.96 25.87 1.32
C LEU A 393 18.03 24.91 2.07
N MET A 394 18.51 24.29 3.15
CA MET A 394 17.71 23.34 3.91
C MET A 394 16.48 23.97 4.56
N GLU A 395 16.59 25.22 5.03
CA GLU A 395 15.41 25.98 5.49
C GLU A 395 14.37 26.23 4.39
N GLN A 396 14.83 26.53 3.17
CA GLN A 396 13.92 26.76 2.04
C GLN A 396 13.22 25.46 1.64
N LEU A 397 13.95 24.35 1.59
CA LEU A 397 13.41 23.03 1.29
C LEU A 397 12.40 22.60 2.36
N GLU A 398 12.73 22.71 3.66
CA GLU A 398 11.80 22.39 4.75
C GLU A 398 10.51 23.19 4.64
N ARG A 399 10.61 24.51 4.40
CA ARG A 399 9.42 25.37 4.20
C ARG A 399 8.56 24.87 3.03
N SER A 400 9.18 24.41 1.93
CA SER A 400 8.47 23.87 0.77
C SER A 400 7.70 22.59 1.13
N PHE A 401 8.36 21.64 1.83
CA PHE A 401 7.73 20.41 2.30
C PHE A 401 6.55 20.69 3.26
N ARG A 402 6.71 21.61 4.20
CA ARG A 402 5.66 21.95 5.20
C ARG A 402 4.46 22.68 4.60
N LYS A 403 4.64 23.48 3.53
CA LYS A 403 3.57 24.26 2.92
C LYS A 403 2.68 23.47 1.95
N SER A 404 3.10 22.32 1.48
CA SER A 404 2.34 21.50 0.55
C SER A 404 1.10 20.90 1.21
N GLU A 405 -0.09 21.34 0.82
CA GLU A 405 -1.36 20.82 1.34
C GLU A 405 -1.55 19.33 1.00
N LYS A 406 -1.11 18.92 -0.19
CA LYS A 406 -1.18 17.54 -0.66
C LYS A 406 -0.30 16.62 0.18
N ILE A 407 0.91 17.05 0.54
CA ILE A 407 1.77 16.37 1.50
C ILE A 407 1.06 16.19 2.84
N GLN A 408 0.50 17.26 3.39
CA GLN A 408 -0.18 17.21 4.68
C GLN A 408 -1.43 16.31 4.67
N LYS A 409 -2.13 16.23 3.54
CA LYS A 409 -3.23 15.28 3.35
C LYS A 409 -2.73 13.84 3.38
N HIS A 410 -1.72 13.51 2.58
CA HIS A 410 -1.18 12.15 2.48
C HIS A 410 -0.50 11.71 3.78
N LEU A 411 0.21 12.61 4.46
CA LEU A 411 0.79 12.34 5.78
C LEU A 411 -0.29 11.96 6.81
N ARG A 412 -1.41 12.70 6.85
CA ARG A 412 -2.55 12.32 7.71
C ARG A 412 -3.09 10.94 7.37
N MET A 413 -3.22 10.59 6.10
CA MET A 413 -3.66 9.25 5.67
C MET A 413 -2.70 8.17 6.17
N LEU A 414 -1.37 8.37 6.04
CA LEU A 414 -0.35 7.43 6.53
C LEU A 414 -0.46 7.22 8.04
N TYR A 415 -0.79 8.26 8.84
CA TYR A 415 -0.97 8.10 10.28
C TYR A 415 -2.34 7.55 10.69
N GLN A 416 -3.41 7.86 9.95
CA GLN A 416 -4.77 7.41 10.26
C GLN A 416 -4.99 5.93 9.92
N HIS A 417 -4.46 5.49 8.77
CA HIS A 417 -4.62 4.14 8.26
C HIS A 417 -3.36 3.28 8.40
N GLY A 418 -2.27 3.85 8.90
CA GLY A 418 -0.99 3.19 8.99
C GLY A 418 -0.60 2.75 10.40
N SER A 419 0.24 1.71 10.45
CA SER A 419 0.90 1.18 11.64
C SER A 419 2.18 0.45 11.25
N LEU A 420 3.04 0.15 12.24
CA LEU A 420 4.26 -0.61 11.99
C LEU A 420 3.95 -2.10 11.73
N PHE A 421 2.90 -2.63 12.33
CA PHE A 421 2.38 -3.98 12.12
C PHE A 421 0.87 -4.02 12.33
N LEU A 422 0.23 -5.05 11.80
CA LEU A 422 -1.19 -5.33 12.01
C LEU A 422 -1.41 -6.81 12.26
N VAL A 423 -2.26 -7.14 13.22
CA VAL A 423 -2.82 -8.49 13.40
C VAL A 423 -4.27 -8.46 12.98
N ARG A 424 -4.65 -9.24 11.97
CA ARG A 424 -6.02 -9.26 11.45
C ARG A 424 -6.35 -10.62 10.82
N ASN A 425 -7.48 -11.20 11.24
CA ASN A 425 -8.02 -12.44 10.67
C ASN A 425 -7.02 -13.60 10.58
N GLY A 426 -6.17 -13.76 11.60
CA GLY A 426 -5.14 -14.80 11.63
C GLY A 426 -3.85 -14.44 10.90
N PHE A 427 -3.74 -13.25 10.31
CA PHE A 427 -2.53 -12.75 9.67
C PHE A 427 -1.79 -11.75 10.56
N LEU A 428 -0.46 -11.87 10.58
CA LEU A 428 0.47 -10.87 11.08
C LEU A 428 1.12 -10.18 9.87
N LEU A 429 0.89 -8.88 9.74
CA LEU A 429 1.40 -8.04 8.66
C LEU A 429 2.47 -7.11 9.19
N TYR A 430 3.62 -7.03 8.53
CA TYR A 430 4.67 -6.03 8.74
C TYR A 430 5.55 -5.96 7.49
N HIS A 431 6.22 -4.82 7.28
CA HIS A 431 6.89 -4.60 6.00
C HIS A 431 8.12 -5.49 5.82
N ALA A 432 9.14 -5.46 6.72
CA ALA A 432 10.41 -6.10 6.46
C ALA A 432 10.74 -7.25 7.43
N ALA A 433 10.98 -6.98 8.71
CA ALA A 433 11.53 -7.96 9.65
C ALA A 433 11.00 -7.80 11.07
N ILE A 434 11.06 -8.89 11.83
CA ILE A 434 11.09 -8.87 13.31
C ILE A 434 12.54 -9.18 13.71
N PRO A 435 13.29 -8.24 14.29
CA PRO A 435 14.71 -8.44 14.58
C PRO A 435 14.97 -9.67 15.46
N LEU A 436 15.86 -10.55 14.99
CA LEU A 436 16.26 -11.79 15.65
C LEU A 436 17.78 -11.83 15.82
N ASN A 437 18.22 -12.51 16.90
CA ASN A 437 19.59 -12.95 17.08
C ASN A 437 19.87 -14.23 16.25
N GLU A 438 21.13 -14.59 16.08
CA GLU A 438 21.56 -15.78 15.34
C GLU A 438 20.99 -17.11 15.90
N ASP A 439 20.66 -17.15 17.19
CA ASP A 439 20.06 -18.29 17.85
C ASP A 439 18.52 -18.38 17.69
N GLY A 440 17.91 -17.41 17.00
CA GLY A 440 16.46 -17.32 16.75
C GLY A 440 15.68 -16.64 17.87
N THR A 441 16.31 -16.16 18.92
CA THR A 441 15.65 -15.36 19.96
C THR A 441 15.40 -13.94 19.45
N PHE A 442 14.40 -13.24 20.03
CA PHE A 442 14.11 -11.85 19.67
C PHE A 442 15.24 -10.92 20.10
N MET A 443 15.77 -10.16 19.15
CA MET A 443 16.81 -9.15 19.38
C MET A 443 16.26 -8.02 20.26
N GLU A 444 17.02 -7.64 21.28
CA GLU A 444 16.71 -6.50 22.13
C GLU A 444 17.33 -5.22 21.56
N VAL A 445 16.50 -4.20 21.33
CA VAL A 445 16.90 -2.91 20.73
C VAL A 445 16.57 -1.77 21.68
N ASP A 446 17.46 -0.78 21.77
CA ASP A 446 17.18 0.46 22.47
C ASP A 446 16.27 1.36 21.61
N VAL A 447 15.14 1.76 22.16
CA VAL A 447 14.18 2.67 21.51
C VAL A 447 13.99 3.88 22.40
N CYS A 448 14.82 4.91 22.17
CA CYS A 448 14.82 6.14 22.96
C CYS A 448 14.92 5.86 24.46
N GLY A 449 16.00 5.19 24.88
CA GLY A 449 16.35 4.87 26.27
C GLY A 449 15.55 3.71 26.89
N LYS A 450 14.75 2.98 26.09
CA LYS A 450 14.03 1.79 26.56
C LYS A 450 14.38 0.58 25.74
N ARG A 451 14.99 -0.42 26.36
CA ARG A 451 15.31 -1.72 25.72
C ARG A 451 14.08 -2.60 25.65
N VAL A 452 13.74 -3.01 24.43
CA VAL A 452 12.53 -3.79 24.10
C VAL A 452 12.81 -4.76 22.96
N LYS A 453 12.00 -5.84 22.85
CA LYS A 453 12.11 -6.87 21.81
C LYS A 453 10.74 -7.38 21.37
N GLY A 454 10.69 -8.10 20.26
CA GLY A 454 9.49 -8.76 19.74
C GLY A 454 8.32 -7.79 19.53
N LYS A 455 7.13 -8.15 19.99
CA LYS A 455 5.92 -7.32 19.88
C LYS A 455 6.06 -5.97 20.59
N ALA A 456 6.70 -5.95 21.76
CA ALA A 456 6.91 -4.72 22.52
C ALA A 456 7.84 -3.74 21.78
N LEU A 457 8.82 -4.24 21.02
CA LEU A 457 9.66 -3.43 20.13
C LEU A 457 8.80 -2.75 19.05
N MET A 458 7.97 -3.52 18.35
CA MET A 458 7.11 -2.99 17.30
C MET A 458 6.12 -1.94 17.84
N GLN A 459 5.50 -2.19 18.99
CA GLN A 459 4.59 -1.24 19.62
C GLN A 459 5.31 0.05 20.07
N ARG A 460 6.51 -0.07 20.62
CA ARG A 460 7.28 1.10 21.04
C ARG A 460 7.70 1.95 19.85
N ILE A 461 8.17 1.34 18.78
CA ILE A 461 8.55 2.05 17.55
C ILE A 461 7.32 2.73 16.92
N ASP A 462 6.18 2.06 16.81
CA ASP A 462 4.93 2.69 16.32
C ASP A 462 4.60 3.96 17.13
N HIS A 463 4.74 3.89 18.45
CA HIS A 463 4.55 5.04 19.32
C HIS A 463 5.54 6.18 19.02
N ILE A 464 6.84 5.88 18.81
CA ILE A 464 7.85 6.88 18.48
C ILE A 464 7.56 7.53 17.12
N ILE A 465 7.19 6.75 16.11
CA ILE A 465 6.80 7.27 14.78
C ILE A 465 5.63 8.27 14.94
N ARG A 466 4.65 7.96 15.79
CA ARG A 466 3.53 8.90 16.07
C ARG A 466 3.98 10.13 16.85
N GLN A 467 4.92 10.00 17.79
CA GLN A 467 5.53 11.14 18.51
C GLN A 467 6.29 12.08 17.56
N ALA A 468 6.93 11.56 16.51
CA ALA A 468 7.61 12.38 15.50
C ALA A 468 6.66 13.38 14.81
N TYR A 469 5.37 13.08 14.72
CA TYR A 469 4.37 13.96 14.12
C TYR A 469 3.54 14.73 15.16
N PHE A 470 2.94 14.01 16.12
CA PHE A 470 2.02 14.58 17.09
C PHE A 470 2.69 15.16 18.34
N GLY A 471 3.94 14.78 18.61
CA GLY A 471 4.72 15.22 19.77
C GLY A 471 5.11 16.69 19.72
N LYS A 472 5.68 17.16 20.82
CA LYS A 472 6.16 18.55 21.00
C LYS A 472 7.53 18.57 21.67
N GLY A 473 8.26 19.68 21.48
CA GLY A 473 9.55 19.92 22.16
C GLY A 473 10.59 18.82 21.87
N GLN A 474 11.39 18.50 22.90
CA GLN A 474 12.52 17.57 22.79
C GLN A 474 12.07 16.13 22.43
N GLU A 475 10.91 15.68 22.93
CA GLU A 475 10.40 14.36 22.60
C GLU A 475 10.15 14.20 21.08
N LYS A 476 9.58 15.23 20.45
CA LYS A 476 9.41 15.26 18.99
C LYS A 476 10.75 15.25 18.26
N ALA A 477 11.73 16.04 18.73
CA ALA A 477 13.04 16.12 18.10
C ALA A 477 13.74 14.74 18.15
N ASN A 478 13.77 14.10 19.32
CA ASN A 478 14.35 12.76 19.48
C ASN A 478 13.62 11.71 18.63
N ALA A 479 12.29 11.79 18.55
CA ALA A 479 11.51 10.88 17.72
C ALA A 479 11.81 11.07 16.23
N LEU A 480 11.98 12.31 15.76
CA LEU A 480 12.39 12.61 14.38
C LEU A 480 13.82 12.09 14.10
N ASP A 481 14.76 12.25 15.03
CA ASP A 481 16.11 11.69 14.89
C ASP A 481 16.07 10.15 14.84
N TYR A 482 15.18 9.51 15.62
CA TYR A 482 15.01 8.07 15.60
C TYR A 482 14.47 7.54 14.26
N MET A 483 13.75 8.35 13.47
CA MET A 483 13.32 7.94 12.13
C MET A 483 14.49 7.74 11.16
N LEU A 484 15.62 8.42 11.35
CA LEU A 484 16.86 8.10 10.63
C LEU A 484 17.38 6.71 11.01
N TYR A 485 17.36 6.36 12.30
CA TYR A 485 17.71 5.01 12.73
C TYR A 485 16.80 3.95 12.09
N LEU A 486 15.52 4.22 12.02
CA LEU A 486 14.57 3.28 11.37
C LEU A 486 14.86 3.09 9.88
N TRP A 487 15.37 4.11 9.20
CA TRP A 487 15.74 4.05 7.79
C TRP A 487 16.92 3.11 7.53
N CYS A 488 17.98 3.12 8.36
CA CYS A 488 19.23 2.45 8.05
C CYS A 488 19.95 1.78 9.24
N GLY A 489 19.37 1.76 10.43
CA GLY A 489 19.97 1.14 11.62
C GLY A 489 19.85 -0.38 11.65
N TYR A 490 20.85 -1.06 12.20
CA TYR A 490 20.93 -2.53 12.25
C TYR A 490 19.74 -3.20 12.95
N GLY A 491 19.31 -2.66 14.09
CA GLY A 491 18.16 -3.19 14.86
C GLY A 491 16.80 -2.74 14.35
N SER A 492 16.75 -1.99 13.25
CA SER A 492 15.48 -1.51 12.68
C SER A 492 14.66 -2.66 12.11
N PRO A 493 13.38 -2.82 12.49
CA PRO A 493 12.48 -3.81 11.89
C PRO A 493 12.12 -3.48 10.43
N LEU A 494 12.46 -2.28 9.96
CA LEU A 494 12.18 -1.83 8.60
C LEU A 494 13.35 -2.06 7.64
N TYR A 495 14.54 -2.38 8.15
CA TYR A 495 15.72 -2.59 7.34
C TYR A 495 16.49 -3.87 7.70
N HIS A 496 16.91 -4.00 8.95
CA HIS A 496 17.58 -5.15 9.58
C HIS A 496 18.71 -5.76 8.73
N LYS A 497 19.66 -4.90 8.32
CA LYS A 497 20.94 -5.26 7.74
C LYS A 497 22.06 -4.60 8.54
N ASP A 498 23.29 -5.14 8.40
CA ASP A 498 24.47 -4.63 9.12
C ASP A 498 24.75 -3.15 8.87
N LYS A 499 24.58 -2.71 7.63
CA LYS A 499 24.75 -1.32 7.21
C LYS A 499 23.92 -1.02 5.94
N MET A 500 23.73 0.27 5.65
CA MET A 500 23.24 0.76 4.38
C MET A 500 24.38 1.46 3.63
N SER A 501 25.01 0.80 2.67
CA SER A 501 26.09 1.37 1.88
C SER A 501 25.57 2.48 0.97
N THR A 502 26.03 3.70 1.23
CA THR A 502 25.65 4.89 0.44
C THR A 502 26.90 5.67 0.06
N PHE A 503 27.70 6.13 1.04
CA PHE A 503 28.96 6.84 0.82
C PHE A 503 29.95 5.96 0.05
N GLU A 504 30.07 4.70 0.43
CA GLU A 504 30.99 3.73 -0.17
C GLU A 504 30.75 3.59 -1.68
N ARG A 505 29.48 3.57 -2.11
CA ARG A 505 29.09 3.47 -3.53
C ARG A 505 29.42 4.69 -4.36
N TYR A 506 29.45 5.87 -3.75
CA TYR A 506 29.78 7.11 -4.47
C TYR A 506 31.26 7.42 -4.46
N PHE A 507 31.94 7.16 -3.35
CA PHE A 507 33.29 7.67 -3.13
C PHE A 507 34.39 6.62 -3.11
N ILE A 508 34.06 5.35 -2.89
CA ILE A 508 35.06 4.29 -2.76
C ILE A 508 34.97 3.29 -3.92
N GLY A 509 33.77 2.79 -4.22
CA GLY A 509 33.52 1.89 -5.36
C GLY A 509 34.17 0.49 -5.20
N VAL A 510 34.42 0.05 -3.96
CA VAL A 510 34.95 -1.28 -3.65
C VAL A 510 33.80 -2.22 -3.31
N PRO A 511 33.57 -3.31 -4.11
CA PRO A 511 32.41 -4.18 -3.95
C PRO A 511 32.25 -4.79 -2.56
N GLU A 512 33.35 -5.12 -1.88
CA GLU A 512 33.35 -5.68 -0.53
C GLU A 512 32.80 -4.69 0.50
N LEU A 513 33.05 -3.39 0.32
CA LEU A 513 32.52 -2.33 1.18
C LEU A 513 31.07 -1.98 0.84
N GLU A 514 30.62 -2.27 -0.36
CA GLU A 514 29.25 -2.06 -0.78
C GLU A 514 28.29 -3.19 -0.33
N HIS A 515 28.85 -4.31 0.10
CA HIS A 515 28.07 -5.46 0.53
C HIS A 515 27.31 -5.17 1.83
N GLU A 516 26.02 -5.42 1.83
CA GLU A 516 25.12 -5.27 2.99
C GLU A 516 24.71 -6.66 3.47
N GLN A 517 25.21 -7.07 4.64
CA GLN A 517 24.87 -8.36 5.22
C GLN A 517 23.47 -8.32 5.83
N LYS A 518 22.64 -9.27 5.45
CA LYS A 518 21.28 -9.42 6.00
C LYS A 518 21.35 -9.89 7.44
N GLY A 519 20.49 -9.32 8.31
CA GLY A 519 20.32 -9.79 9.67
C GLY A 519 19.72 -11.21 9.75
N ALA A 520 19.86 -11.83 10.90
CA ALA A 520 19.49 -13.23 11.14
C ALA A 520 18.04 -13.57 10.75
N TYR A 521 17.10 -12.63 10.90
CA TYR A 521 15.70 -12.80 10.50
C TYR A 521 15.55 -13.32 9.07
N TYR A 522 16.27 -12.74 8.11
CA TYR A 522 16.09 -13.09 6.69
C TYR A 522 16.48 -14.52 6.32
N THR A 523 17.28 -15.16 7.14
CA THR A 523 17.65 -16.57 7.00
C THR A 523 16.76 -17.47 7.85
N LEU A 524 16.53 -17.08 9.10
CA LEU A 524 15.81 -17.89 10.09
C LEU A 524 14.30 -17.93 9.83
N ALA A 525 13.71 -16.87 9.31
CA ALA A 525 12.27 -16.79 9.05
C ALA A 525 11.77 -17.69 7.88
N ASP A 526 12.68 -18.39 7.20
CA ASP A 526 12.30 -19.48 6.29
C ASP A 526 12.04 -20.81 7.03
N ARG A 527 12.28 -20.88 8.34
CA ARG A 527 11.98 -22.01 9.21
C ARG A 527 10.60 -21.87 9.82
N ARG A 528 9.85 -22.96 9.82
CA ARG A 528 8.49 -23.03 10.37
C ARG A 528 8.45 -22.71 11.86
N ASP A 529 9.34 -23.32 12.67
CA ASP A 529 9.41 -23.11 14.13
C ASP A 529 9.64 -21.65 14.53
N ILE A 530 10.44 -20.92 13.75
CA ILE A 530 10.68 -19.49 13.96
C ILE A 530 9.42 -18.67 13.65
N CYS A 531 8.74 -18.96 12.55
CA CYS A 531 7.48 -18.30 12.22
C CYS A 531 6.41 -18.56 13.28
N GLU A 532 6.29 -19.78 13.77
CA GLU A 532 5.36 -20.14 14.84
C GLU A 532 5.68 -19.42 16.16
N ASN A 533 6.98 -19.25 16.46
CA ASN A 533 7.40 -18.48 17.64
C ASN A 533 7.04 -16.98 17.49
N ILE A 534 7.25 -16.39 16.32
CA ILE A 534 6.82 -15.02 16.02
C ILE A 534 5.29 -14.90 16.16
N LEU A 535 4.51 -15.82 15.60
CA LEU A 535 3.06 -15.78 15.69
C LEU A 535 2.57 -15.82 17.15
N ARG A 536 3.15 -16.70 18.01
CA ARG A 536 2.84 -16.75 19.45
C ARG A 536 3.16 -15.43 20.16
N GLU A 537 4.30 -14.80 19.87
CA GLU A 537 4.69 -13.50 20.45
C GLU A 537 3.65 -12.41 20.14
N PHE A 538 3.06 -12.45 18.94
CA PHE A 538 2.02 -11.51 18.54
C PHE A 538 0.60 -11.90 18.96
N GLY A 539 0.44 -13.05 19.64
CA GLY A 539 -0.85 -13.52 20.17
C GLY A 539 -1.72 -14.25 19.15
N LEU A 540 -1.10 -14.77 18.09
CA LEU A 540 -1.76 -15.61 17.09
C LEU A 540 -1.56 -17.09 17.39
N ASP A 541 -2.52 -17.91 16.97
CA ASP A 541 -2.37 -19.36 16.99
C ASP A 541 -1.28 -19.78 15.97
N PRO A 542 -0.22 -20.47 16.42
CA PRO A 542 0.88 -20.86 15.55
C PRO A 542 0.48 -21.86 14.45
N GLU A 543 -0.57 -22.66 14.66
CA GLU A 543 -1.01 -23.65 13.67
C GLU A 543 -1.77 -23.00 12.49
N SER A 544 -2.70 -22.11 12.78
CA SER A 544 -3.55 -21.47 11.78
C SER A 544 -3.02 -20.11 11.30
N GLY A 545 -2.22 -19.42 12.12
CA GLY A 545 -1.68 -18.10 11.84
C GLY A 545 -0.72 -18.08 10.65
N ARG A 546 -0.65 -16.94 9.99
CA ARG A 546 0.22 -16.67 8.82
C ARG A 546 0.90 -15.31 8.95
N ILE A 547 2.08 -15.19 8.38
CA ILE A 547 2.84 -13.95 8.26
C ILE A 547 2.79 -13.48 6.81
N VAL A 548 2.58 -12.19 6.60
CA VAL A 548 2.70 -11.54 5.27
C VAL A 548 3.65 -10.36 5.39
N ASN A 549 4.68 -10.34 4.54
CA ASN A 549 5.66 -9.26 4.49
C ASN A 549 6.18 -9.01 3.07
N GLY A 550 6.96 -7.91 2.89
CA GLY A 550 7.58 -7.49 1.64
C GLY A 550 9.09 -7.26 1.76
N HIS A 551 9.56 -6.11 1.25
CA HIS A 551 10.92 -5.55 1.37
C HIS A 551 12.02 -6.28 0.60
N ILE A 552 12.03 -7.60 0.56
CA ILE A 552 13.02 -8.38 -0.19
C ILE A 552 12.34 -9.01 -1.40
N PRO A 553 12.64 -8.55 -2.62
CA PRO A 553 11.99 -9.06 -3.82
C PRO A 553 12.23 -10.56 -4.03
N VAL A 554 11.15 -11.27 -4.33
CA VAL A 554 11.18 -12.69 -4.70
C VAL A 554 11.72 -12.82 -6.13
N ARG A 555 12.85 -13.52 -6.29
CA ARG A 555 13.51 -13.71 -7.57
C ARG A 555 13.03 -14.99 -8.23
N THR A 556 11.90 -14.96 -8.93
CA THR A 556 11.35 -16.13 -9.61
C THR A 556 12.30 -16.69 -10.66
N ILE A 557 13.09 -15.85 -11.34
CA ILE A 557 14.15 -16.24 -12.28
C ILE A 557 15.18 -17.18 -11.62
N LYS A 558 15.37 -17.05 -10.28
CA LYS A 558 16.28 -17.92 -9.50
C LYS A 558 15.56 -19.09 -8.83
N GLY A 559 14.28 -19.31 -9.13
CA GLY A 559 13.47 -20.38 -8.54
C GLY A 559 13.00 -20.09 -7.11
N GLU A 560 13.09 -18.84 -6.64
CA GLU A 560 12.52 -18.46 -5.35
C GLU A 560 10.98 -18.44 -5.42
N THR A 561 10.32 -18.87 -4.34
CA THR A 561 8.86 -18.86 -4.23
C THR A 561 8.41 -17.84 -3.18
N PRO A 562 7.28 -17.17 -3.34
CA PRO A 562 6.75 -16.24 -2.35
C PRO A 562 6.26 -16.95 -1.07
N MET A 563 5.87 -18.21 -1.15
CA MET A 563 5.49 -19.01 -0.01
C MET A 563 6.73 -19.59 0.68
N ARG A 564 6.91 -19.31 1.97
CA ARG A 564 8.05 -19.70 2.79
C ARG A 564 7.59 -20.45 4.04
N ALA A 565 8.53 -21.10 4.74
CA ALA A 565 8.28 -21.75 6.02
C ALA A 565 7.05 -22.69 5.97
N GLU A 566 6.95 -23.54 4.95
CA GLU A 566 5.84 -24.49 4.77
C GLU A 566 4.45 -23.81 4.80
N GLY A 567 4.34 -22.62 4.18
CA GLY A 567 3.08 -21.86 4.12
C GLY A 567 2.80 -20.98 5.34
N LYS A 568 3.71 -20.88 6.32
CA LYS A 568 3.58 -19.97 7.46
C LYS A 568 3.86 -18.51 7.11
N ARG A 569 4.68 -18.27 6.09
CA ARG A 569 5.06 -16.91 5.66
C ARG A 569 4.89 -16.72 4.17
N PHE A 570 4.31 -15.58 3.80
CA PHE A 570 4.19 -15.10 2.43
C PHE A 570 5.00 -13.83 2.24
N VAL A 571 5.99 -13.87 1.34
CA VAL A 571 6.75 -12.70 0.91
C VAL A 571 6.15 -12.23 -0.40
N ILE A 572 5.46 -11.09 -0.38
CA ILE A 572 4.66 -10.63 -1.53
C ILE A 572 5.32 -9.48 -2.33
N ASP A 573 6.59 -9.17 -2.05
CA ASP A 573 7.37 -8.26 -2.89
C ASP A 573 7.75 -8.96 -4.21
N GLY A 574 7.05 -8.61 -5.27
CA GLY A 574 7.32 -9.10 -6.62
C GLY A 574 8.03 -8.09 -7.52
N GLY A 575 8.39 -6.91 -6.98
CA GLY A 575 9.10 -5.87 -7.72
C GLY A 575 8.22 -5.11 -8.73
N PHE A 576 7.15 -4.47 -8.28
CA PHE A 576 6.25 -3.66 -9.13
C PHE A 576 6.98 -2.56 -9.90
N SER A 577 8.06 -2.00 -9.36
CA SER A 577 8.82 -0.96 -10.04
C SER A 577 9.65 -1.50 -11.20
N LYS A 578 9.65 -0.81 -12.35
CA LYS A 578 10.37 -1.21 -13.57
C LYS A 578 11.82 -1.66 -13.35
N PRO A 579 12.65 -0.97 -12.53
CA PRO A 579 14.04 -1.38 -12.31
C PRO A 579 14.21 -2.78 -11.67
N TYR A 580 13.15 -3.30 -11.05
CA TYR A 580 13.18 -4.61 -10.40
C TYR A 580 12.57 -5.72 -11.24
N GLN A 581 11.65 -5.41 -12.17
CA GLN A 581 10.99 -6.41 -13.02
C GLN A 581 11.95 -7.27 -13.85
N GLU A 582 13.07 -6.69 -14.27
CA GLU A 582 14.14 -7.45 -14.98
C GLU A 582 14.83 -8.46 -14.06
N LYS A 583 14.89 -8.19 -12.75
CA LYS A 583 15.54 -9.04 -11.76
C LYS A 583 14.61 -10.10 -11.17
N THR A 584 13.32 -9.79 -11.09
CA THR A 584 12.29 -10.66 -10.50
C THR A 584 11.64 -11.55 -11.56
N GLY A 585 11.47 -11.05 -12.79
CA GLY A 585 10.78 -11.73 -13.89
C GLY A 585 9.27 -11.52 -13.94
N ILE A 586 8.72 -10.85 -12.94
CA ILE A 586 7.28 -10.58 -12.77
C ILE A 586 7.03 -9.12 -12.40
N SER A 587 5.76 -8.72 -12.35
CA SER A 587 5.33 -7.36 -11.98
C SER A 587 4.69 -7.26 -10.60
N GLY A 588 4.78 -8.28 -9.77
CA GLY A 588 4.28 -8.25 -8.40
C GLY A 588 3.37 -9.41 -8.04
N TYR A 589 3.04 -9.49 -6.75
CA TYR A 589 2.09 -10.45 -6.21
C TYR A 589 0.91 -9.75 -5.55
N THR A 590 -0.25 -10.40 -5.58
CA THR A 590 -1.38 -10.11 -4.68
C THR A 590 -1.73 -11.40 -3.93
N LEU A 591 -1.68 -11.36 -2.61
CA LEU A 591 -2.30 -12.39 -1.79
C LEU A 591 -3.78 -12.02 -1.62
N ILE A 592 -4.67 -12.98 -1.84
CA ILE A 592 -6.13 -12.81 -1.71
C ILE A 592 -6.61 -13.77 -0.63
N TYR A 593 -7.33 -13.26 0.37
CA TYR A 593 -7.99 -14.07 1.40
C TYR A 593 -9.49 -13.83 1.36
N ASN A 594 -10.25 -14.84 1.04
CA ASN A 594 -11.69 -14.79 0.90
C ASN A 594 -12.38 -15.95 1.64
N SER A 595 -13.68 -16.14 1.42
CA SER A 595 -14.47 -17.21 2.08
C SER A 595 -14.07 -18.64 1.67
N HIS A 596 -13.25 -18.82 0.66
CA HIS A 596 -12.77 -20.13 0.20
C HIS A 596 -11.33 -20.42 0.66
N GLY A 597 -10.63 -19.44 1.22
CA GLY A 597 -9.24 -19.59 1.68
C GLY A 597 -8.31 -18.57 1.05
N ILE A 598 -7.05 -18.97 0.88
CA ILE A 598 -5.94 -18.13 0.43
C ILE A 598 -5.64 -18.44 -1.04
N GLN A 599 -5.43 -17.38 -1.83
CA GLN A 599 -4.95 -17.46 -3.20
C GLN A 599 -3.78 -16.51 -3.39
N LEU A 600 -2.72 -16.96 -4.03
CA LEU A 600 -1.61 -16.11 -4.44
C LEU A 600 -1.66 -15.87 -5.95
N VAL A 601 -1.75 -14.63 -6.32
CA VAL A 601 -1.85 -14.18 -7.71
C VAL A 601 -0.56 -13.50 -8.13
N GLU A 602 0.07 -14.01 -9.18
CA GLU A 602 1.24 -13.42 -9.83
C GLU A 602 0.78 -12.51 -10.96
N HIS A 603 1.34 -11.30 -11.03
CA HIS A 603 1.03 -10.35 -12.08
C HIS A 603 2.13 -10.30 -13.15
N GLU A 604 1.74 -10.43 -14.41
CA GLU A 604 2.63 -10.16 -15.54
C GLU A 604 2.78 -8.65 -15.79
N LYS A 605 3.72 -8.26 -16.64
CA LYS A 605 3.97 -6.84 -16.93
C LYS A 605 2.74 -6.15 -17.48
N PHE A 606 2.36 -5.05 -16.85
CA PHE A 606 1.34 -4.15 -17.35
C PHE A 606 1.97 -3.16 -18.35
N GLU A 607 1.64 -3.29 -19.64
CA GLU A 607 2.26 -2.48 -20.67
C GLU A 607 1.73 -1.05 -20.67
N ASN A 608 0.43 -0.89 -20.90
CA ASN A 608 -0.21 0.42 -20.80
C ASN A 608 -1.74 0.33 -20.70
N ARG A 609 -2.33 1.43 -20.20
CA ARG A 609 -3.79 1.58 -20.02
C ARG A 609 -4.56 1.57 -21.34
N GLU A 610 -4.00 2.15 -22.40
CA GLU A 610 -4.67 2.25 -23.69
C GLU A 610 -4.89 0.87 -24.31
N GLN A 611 -3.91 -0.01 -24.23
CA GLN A 611 -4.05 -1.39 -24.67
C GLN A 611 -5.10 -2.15 -23.85
N ALA A 612 -5.13 -1.99 -22.53
CA ALA A 612 -6.14 -2.61 -21.70
C ALA A 612 -7.57 -2.17 -22.07
N VAL A 613 -7.76 -0.90 -22.42
CA VAL A 613 -9.06 -0.37 -22.90
C VAL A 613 -9.41 -0.91 -24.28
N LEU A 614 -8.45 -0.94 -25.21
CA LEU A 614 -8.70 -1.30 -26.63
C LEU A 614 -8.86 -2.80 -26.82
N SER A 615 -7.94 -3.60 -26.31
CA SER A 615 -7.88 -5.04 -26.57
C SER A 615 -8.57 -5.88 -25.50
N GLY A 616 -8.95 -5.26 -24.37
CA GLY A 616 -9.37 -5.99 -23.18
C GLY A 616 -8.25 -6.94 -22.69
N SER A 617 -6.98 -6.63 -23.05
CA SER A 617 -5.85 -7.35 -22.48
C SER A 617 -5.80 -7.08 -21.00
N ASP A 618 -6.11 -8.10 -20.24
CA ASP A 618 -5.91 -8.12 -18.81
C ASP A 618 -4.43 -8.27 -18.52
N ILE A 619 -3.98 -7.78 -17.36
CA ILE A 619 -2.76 -8.34 -16.80
C ILE A 619 -3.05 -9.84 -16.69
N HIS A 620 -2.27 -10.65 -17.38
CA HIS A 620 -2.37 -12.08 -17.19
C HIS A 620 -1.95 -12.39 -15.76
N SER A 621 -2.93 -12.70 -14.95
CA SER A 621 -2.72 -13.07 -13.56
C SER A 621 -2.74 -14.59 -13.48
N ARG A 622 -1.64 -15.20 -13.06
CA ARG A 622 -1.59 -16.64 -12.78
C ARG A 622 -1.84 -16.86 -11.31
N VAL A 623 -2.80 -17.72 -11.00
CA VAL A 623 -2.96 -18.21 -9.63
C VAL A 623 -1.88 -19.25 -9.40
N GLN A 624 -0.93 -18.95 -8.50
CA GLN A 624 0.18 -19.87 -8.16
C GLN A 624 -0.15 -20.81 -7.03
N LEU A 625 -0.98 -20.38 -6.10
CA LEU A 625 -1.34 -21.14 -4.93
C LEU A 625 -2.82 -20.97 -4.63
N GLU A 626 -3.50 -22.09 -4.39
CA GLU A 626 -4.85 -22.11 -3.85
C GLU A 626 -4.84 -23.03 -2.63
N ASP A 627 -4.99 -22.47 -1.44
CA ASP A 627 -5.21 -23.22 -0.19
C ASP A 627 -6.70 -23.10 0.16
N PHE A 628 -7.50 -24.02 -0.36
CA PHE A 628 -8.93 -24.07 -0.13
C PHE A 628 -9.26 -24.70 1.21
N THR A 629 -10.10 -24.01 1.97
CA THR A 629 -10.70 -24.58 3.16
C THR A 629 -11.79 -25.60 2.81
N HIS A 630 -11.90 -26.67 3.60
CA HIS A 630 -12.94 -27.69 3.42
C HIS A 630 -14.37 -27.15 3.60
N HIS A 631 -14.51 -26.06 4.35
CA HIS A 631 -15.78 -25.34 4.53
C HIS A 631 -15.62 -23.88 4.14
N ARG A 632 -16.72 -23.25 3.81
CA ARG A 632 -16.73 -21.81 3.48
C ARG A 632 -16.59 -20.98 4.75
N ILE A 633 -15.55 -20.16 4.83
CA ILE A 633 -15.32 -19.25 5.95
C ILE A 633 -16.44 -18.21 6.03
N LEU A 634 -17.05 -18.07 7.20
CA LEU A 634 -18.14 -17.12 7.44
C LEU A 634 -17.63 -15.88 8.19
N VAL A 635 -18.43 -14.81 8.18
CA VAL A 635 -18.13 -13.57 8.92
C VAL A 635 -17.88 -13.85 10.40
N ARG A 636 -18.64 -14.75 11.05
CA ARG A 636 -18.45 -15.11 12.47
C ARG A 636 -17.05 -15.65 12.82
N GLU A 637 -16.30 -16.14 11.84
CA GLU A 637 -14.94 -16.69 12.00
C GLU A 637 -13.85 -15.62 11.84
N THR A 638 -14.24 -14.37 11.58
CA THR A 638 -13.34 -13.22 11.44
C THR A 638 -13.29 -12.40 12.72
N ASP A 639 -12.25 -11.55 12.88
CA ASP A 639 -12.15 -10.62 14.01
C ASP A 639 -13.37 -9.69 14.09
N ARG A 640 -13.83 -9.21 12.94
CA ARG A 640 -15.07 -8.40 12.88
C ARG A 640 -16.30 -9.21 13.29
N GLY A 641 -16.35 -10.49 12.94
CA GLY A 641 -17.42 -11.37 13.36
C GLY A 641 -17.43 -11.62 14.88
N GLN A 642 -16.26 -11.74 15.50
CA GLN A 642 -16.14 -11.83 16.96
C GLN A 642 -16.67 -10.58 17.65
N GLU A 643 -16.34 -9.37 17.12
CA GLU A 643 -16.91 -8.12 17.62
C GLU A 643 -18.46 -8.09 17.50
N LEU A 644 -19.00 -8.49 16.35
CA LEU A 644 -20.44 -8.54 16.12
C LEU A 644 -21.14 -9.59 17.02
N ALA A 645 -20.50 -10.74 17.24
CA ALA A 645 -21.01 -11.76 18.16
C ALA A 645 -21.04 -11.25 19.61
N LYS A 646 -20.03 -10.48 20.02
CA LYS A 646 -20.04 -9.82 21.34
C LYS A 646 -21.16 -8.80 21.44
N GLN A 647 -21.38 -7.97 20.42
CA GLN A 647 -22.50 -7.03 20.37
C GLN A 647 -23.86 -7.75 20.46
N ALA A 648 -24.00 -8.91 19.80
CA ALA A 648 -25.21 -9.71 19.89
C ALA A 648 -25.43 -10.26 21.33
N GLN A 649 -24.36 -10.68 22.03
CA GLN A 649 -24.44 -11.09 23.43
C GLN A 649 -24.88 -9.94 24.36
N GLU A 650 -24.33 -8.74 24.15
CA GLU A 650 -24.67 -7.54 24.90
C GLU A 650 -26.14 -7.15 24.70
N LEU A 651 -26.64 -7.20 23.46
CA LEU A 651 -28.04 -6.97 23.14
C LEU A 651 -28.97 -8.04 23.75
N GLN A 652 -28.53 -9.30 23.80
CA GLN A 652 -29.29 -10.36 24.45
C GLN A 652 -29.41 -10.13 25.95
N GLN A 653 -28.39 -9.59 26.61
CA GLN A 653 -28.44 -9.16 28.01
C GLN A 653 -29.42 -7.99 28.20
N LEU A 654 -29.43 -7.01 27.29
CA LEU A 654 -30.38 -5.92 27.30
C LEU A 654 -31.84 -6.42 27.16
N LEU A 655 -32.10 -7.34 26.24
CA LEU A 655 -33.39 -7.96 26.04
C LEU A 655 -33.88 -8.65 27.34
N GLN A 656 -32.99 -9.41 28.00
CA GLN A 656 -33.30 -10.05 29.29
C GLN A 656 -33.61 -8.99 30.37
N ALA A 657 -32.86 -7.87 30.40
CA ALA A 657 -33.11 -6.79 31.36
C ALA A 657 -34.49 -6.14 31.16
N TYR A 658 -34.94 -5.97 29.92
CA TYR A 658 -36.30 -5.52 29.61
C TYR A 658 -37.36 -6.55 30.08
N GLN A 659 -37.16 -7.83 29.72
CA GLN A 659 -38.09 -8.89 30.10
C GLN A 659 -38.23 -9.05 31.62
N MET A 660 -37.16 -8.77 32.37
CA MET A 660 -37.15 -8.84 33.85
C MET A 660 -37.64 -7.52 34.51
N GLY A 661 -37.91 -6.50 33.73
CA GLY A 661 -38.28 -5.17 34.29
C GLY A 661 -37.12 -4.43 34.98
N LEU A 662 -35.87 -4.83 34.77
CA LEU A 662 -34.67 -4.19 35.33
C LEU A 662 -34.36 -2.85 34.63
N ILE A 663 -34.73 -2.72 33.38
CA ILE A 663 -34.66 -1.49 32.57
C ILE A 663 -36.05 -1.29 31.96
N GLU A 664 -36.55 -0.07 32.04
CA GLU A 664 -37.86 0.30 31.47
C GLU A 664 -37.72 0.52 29.95
N GLU A 665 -38.63 -0.05 29.16
CA GLU A 665 -38.74 0.19 27.73
C GLU A 665 -39.30 1.60 27.47
N ARG A 666 -38.84 2.26 26.40
CA ARG A 666 -39.25 3.60 25.99
C ARG A 666 -40.01 3.59 24.66
#